data_1289d8be5fa392cd6b95c6ea66b0b5f9
#
_entry.id   1289d8be5fa392cd6b95c6ea66b0b5f9
#
_cell.length_a   1.000
_cell.length_b   1.000
_cell.length_c   1.000
_cell.angle_alpha   90.00
_cell.angle_beta   90.00
_cell.angle_gamma   90.00
#
_symmetry.space_group_name_H-M   'P 1'
#
loop_
_entity.id
_entity.type
_entity.pdbx_description
1 polymer ?
#
loop_
_entity_poly.entity_id
_entity_poly.type
_entity_poly.pdbx_seq_one_letter_code
_entity_poly.pdbx_strand_id
1 'polypeptide(L)'
;MFLEDSIEKLRGIGPKKADRLKVLGIEKIKHFLFIFPKRYINLESLTPISKIIQDKKQLISGKIINLNLFYTYRKRIAILEGLIQDKTGSIKFQFFNQPYLYKALNKKEVYFYGKPNYSSRKLVFQNPLYEYKSASWRSETSQEKFLPIYSKISDLSSKQVRFLIQQILKETHVFPDILPKEISQKFGLYSLEFAVKILHRPKTLEALLKAKKTWAILELLNFILQRSTFKKASSRHSGISLKIYNLKKYIKKLPFSLTKDQKKALKDILVDLSLSRSQSRLLNGDVGSGKTIIAFLAMINAILNQSKAVLMAPTEILAYQHFLNFQRFFGGFKFKVILLTNIWKFKLRQGKIVILKKDDIASALKKADLVFGTHALLEKRIEIPNLALAVIDEQQRFGVKQRAILRRKNLGKILPHLLMLTATPIPRTLAFVIFKDLNISFLHNAPFVKNTKTEITIESDRPKIYQKIKDELARKNQAFVICPIIEQKETLDFDDRKAAEVEFKKIKQSFPQYKIGLLHGRMKSQEKEKAIENFRMAKTQILVSTSVVEVGVDIPKATVLLVETAERFGLSQLHQLRGRIGRFGQESFCFFMVSSKNATKKLKILEKTTDGFLISQTDLKQRGPGEILGEEQHGFLKFRFANLFNQKLLNEVKTISEELEKENLKIDFEILK
;
A
#
# COMPACT_ATOMS: atom_id res chain seq x y z
N MET A 1 -21.51 35.46 -1.75
CA MET A 1 -21.45 34.31 -0.81
C MET A 1 -20.06 34.13 -0.30
N PHE A 2 -19.88 33.76 0.98
CA PHE A 2 -18.59 33.41 1.56
C PHE A 2 -18.42 31.88 1.59
N LEU A 3 -17.18 31.41 1.57
CA LEU A 3 -16.88 29.97 1.56
C LEU A 3 -17.41 29.22 2.80
N GLU A 4 -17.47 29.91 3.93
CA GLU A 4 -17.95 29.41 5.22
C GLU A 4 -19.47 29.49 5.42
N ASP A 5 -20.18 30.10 4.45
CA ASP A 5 -21.65 30.18 4.49
C ASP A 5 -22.28 28.78 4.41
N SER A 6 -23.48 28.63 5.03
CA SER A 6 -24.29 27.41 4.96
C SER A 6 -24.76 27.13 3.52
N ILE A 7 -24.81 25.85 3.14
CA ILE A 7 -25.34 25.39 1.86
C ILE A 7 -26.83 25.76 1.65
N GLU A 8 -27.56 26.09 2.71
CA GLU A 8 -28.98 26.46 2.63
C GLU A 8 -29.20 27.79 1.87
N LYS A 9 -28.16 28.62 1.74
CA LYS A 9 -28.19 29.83 0.91
C LYS A 9 -28.24 29.57 -0.59
N LEU A 10 -27.97 28.32 -1.02
CA LEU A 10 -27.95 27.95 -2.44
C LEU A 10 -29.37 27.73 -3.00
N ARG A 11 -29.68 28.36 -4.12
CA ARG A 11 -30.97 28.18 -4.80
C ARG A 11 -31.13 26.72 -5.23
N GLY A 12 -32.19 26.06 -4.78
CA GLY A 12 -32.49 24.65 -5.08
C GLY A 12 -32.07 23.67 -3.96
N ILE A 13 -31.51 24.16 -2.84
CA ILE A 13 -31.30 23.41 -1.62
C ILE A 13 -32.30 23.88 -0.57
N GLY A 14 -33.38 23.13 -0.35
CA GLY A 14 -34.29 23.34 0.76
C GLY A 14 -33.85 22.56 2.01
N PRO A 15 -34.51 22.81 3.19
CA PRO A 15 -34.08 22.22 4.48
C PRO A 15 -33.88 20.71 4.44
N LYS A 16 -34.84 19.95 3.90
CA LYS A 16 -34.74 18.49 3.80
C LYS A 16 -33.55 17.98 2.99
N LYS A 17 -33.12 18.72 1.96
CA LYS A 17 -31.93 18.37 1.17
C LYS A 17 -30.65 18.77 1.93
N ALA A 18 -30.66 19.91 2.60
CA ALA A 18 -29.56 20.38 3.42
C ALA A 18 -29.24 19.35 4.53
N ASP A 19 -30.24 18.85 5.25
CA ASP A 19 -30.05 17.84 6.30
C ASP A 19 -29.42 16.55 5.75
N ARG A 20 -29.87 16.07 4.60
CA ARG A 20 -29.26 14.90 3.94
C ARG A 20 -27.81 15.12 3.53
N LEU A 21 -27.46 16.34 3.12
CA LEU A 21 -26.10 16.71 2.75
C LEU A 21 -25.21 16.87 3.97
N LYS A 22 -25.75 17.43 5.09
CA LYS A 22 -25.03 17.51 6.38
C LYS A 22 -24.62 16.13 6.90
N VAL A 23 -25.48 15.12 6.78
CA VAL A 23 -25.13 13.72 7.13
C VAL A 23 -23.92 13.20 6.31
N LEU A 24 -23.68 13.72 5.11
CA LEU A 24 -22.54 13.41 4.27
C LEU A 24 -21.32 14.32 4.51
N GLY A 25 -21.37 15.19 5.52
CA GLY A 25 -20.31 16.15 5.85
C GLY A 25 -20.31 17.38 4.94
N ILE A 26 -21.38 17.63 4.16
CA ILE A 26 -21.49 18.78 3.27
C ILE A 26 -22.40 19.83 3.94
N GLU A 27 -21.78 20.76 4.69
CA GLU A 27 -22.50 21.76 5.48
C GLU A 27 -22.29 23.18 4.96
N LYS A 28 -21.12 23.44 4.37
CA LYS A 28 -20.67 24.75 3.95
C LYS A 28 -20.47 24.81 2.44
N ILE A 29 -20.50 26.01 1.89
CA ILE A 29 -20.32 26.27 0.45
C ILE A 29 -18.99 25.72 -0.04
N LYS A 30 -17.91 25.88 0.73
CA LYS A 30 -16.58 25.32 0.39
C LYS A 30 -16.61 23.82 0.14
N HIS A 31 -17.42 23.06 0.87
CA HIS A 31 -17.52 21.61 0.70
C HIS A 31 -18.05 21.23 -0.69
N PHE A 32 -18.96 22.04 -1.29
CA PHE A 32 -19.39 21.85 -2.67
C PHE A 32 -18.29 22.12 -3.69
N LEU A 33 -17.45 23.15 -3.45
CA LEU A 33 -16.37 23.51 -4.37
C LEU A 33 -15.26 22.46 -4.42
N PHE A 34 -15.15 21.62 -3.38
CA PHE A 34 -14.19 20.52 -3.37
C PHE A 34 -14.76 19.18 -3.83
N ILE A 35 -16.01 19.19 -4.32
CA ILE A 35 -16.62 18.06 -5.03
C ILE A 35 -16.24 18.16 -6.51
N PHE A 36 -15.10 17.62 -6.88
CA PHE A 36 -14.60 17.67 -8.24
C PHE A 36 -15.28 16.67 -9.18
N PRO A 37 -15.34 16.99 -10.50
CA PRO A 37 -15.88 16.09 -11.50
C PRO A 37 -15.18 14.74 -11.50
N LYS A 38 -15.96 13.66 -11.62
CA LYS A 38 -15.44 12.29 -11.76
C LYS A 38 -14.72 12.09 -13.09
N ARG A 39 -15.19 12.77 -14.15
CA ARG A 39 -14.63 12.74 -15.50
C ARG A 39 -15.03 13.99 -16.27
N TYR A 40 -14.34 14.20 -17.38
CA TYR A 40 -14.62 15.27 -18.33
C TYR A 40 -14.88 14.66 -19.71
N ILE A 41 -15.93 15.14 -20.40
CA ILE A 41 -16.23 14.75 -21.77
C ILE A 41 -15.77 15.89 -22.67
N ASN A 42 -14.86 15.60 -23.59
CA ASN A 42 -14.47 16.57 -24.60
C ASN A 42 -15.60 16.67 -25.65
N LEU A 43 -16.21 17.84 -25.74
CA LEU A 43 -17.32 18.10 -26.64
C LEU A 43 -16.89 18.32 -28.12
N GLU A 44 -15.61 18.51 -28.36
CA GLU A 44 -15.04 18.58 -29.72
C GLU A 44 -14.83 17.19 -30.33
N SER A 45 -14.77 16.14 -29.51
CA SER A 45 -14.59 14.76 -29.98
C SER A 45 -15.89 14.11 -30.44
N LEU A 46 -16.68 14.81 -31.28
CA LEU A 46 -17.90 14.28 -31.83
C LEU A 46 -17.60 13.17 -32.84
N THR A 47 -18.30 12.04 -32.69
CA THR A 47 -18.26 10.95 -33.65
C THR A 47 -19.50 11.05 -34.54
N PRO A 48 -19.36 11.13 -35.86
CA PRO A 48 -20.49 11.04 -36.77
C PRO A 48 -21.23 9.71 -36.58
N ILE A 49 -22.55 9.70 -36.64
CA ILE A 49 -23.37 8.50 -36.40
C ILE A 49 -22.99 7.36 -37.36
N SER A 50 -22.61 7.67 -38.58
CA SER A 50 -22.14 6.68 -39.58
C SER A 50 -20.84 6.00 -39.21
N LYS A 51 -20.00 6.58 -38.30
CA LYS A 51 -18.68 6.07 -37.90
C LYS A 51 -18.67 5.51 -36.47
N ILE A 52 -19.81 5.16 -35.92
CA ILE A 52 -19.93 4.62 -34.57
C ILE A 52 -19.31 3.20 -34.51
N ILE A 53 -18.50 2.97 -33.50
CA ILE A 53 -17.82 1.69 -33.24
C ILE A 53 -18.45 1.04 -32.01
N GLN A 54 -18.76 -0.26 -32.10
CA GLN A 54 -19.28 -1.06 -31.00
C GLN A 54 -18.32 -1.04 -29.78
N ASP A 55 -18.88 -1.13 -28.57
CA ASP A 55 -18.17 -1.24 -27.29
C ASP A 55 -17.19 -0.11 -26.97
N LYS A 56 -17.05 0.90 -27.79
CA LYS A 56 -16.23 2.07 -27.53
C LYS A 56 -17.09 3.22 -27.00
N LYS A 57 -16.62 3.89 -25.94
CA LYS A 57 -17.29 5.11 -25.45
C LYS A 57 -17.11 6.24 -26.45
N GLN A 58 -18.22 6.80 -26.95
CA GLN A 58 -18.24 7.83 -27.98
C GLN A 58 -19.24 8.92 -27.62
N LEU A 59 -18.96 10.12 -28.11
CA LEU A 59 -19.83 11.28 -28.02
C LEU A 59 -20.45 11.51 -29.39
N ILE A 60 -21.77 11.53 -29.44
CA ILE A 60 -22.56 11.90 -30.65
C ILE A 60 -23.44 13.11 -30.37
N SER A 61 -23.85 13.82 -31.39
CA SER A 61 -24.81 14.90 -31.28
C SER A 61 -25.87 14.77 -32.39
N GLY A 62 -27.11 15.01 -32.07
CA GLY A 62 -28.19 14.97 -33.07
C GLY A 62 -29.52 15.41 -32.48
N LYS A 63 -30.53 15.44 -33.37
CA LYS A 63 -31.91 15.71 -33.02
C LYS A 63 -32.64 14.42 -32.72
N ILE A 64 -33.45 14.43 -31.66
CA ILE A 64 -34.26 13.27 -31.28
C ILE A 64 -35.50 13.24 -32.14
N ILE A 65 -35.77 12.09 -32.75
CA ILE A 65 -36.93 11.76 -33.56
C ILE A 65 -37.53 10.44 -33.05
N ASN A 66 -38.82 10.23 -33.37
CA ASN A 66 -39.56 8.97 -33.13
C ASN A 66 -39.40 8.45 -31.69
N LEU A 67 -39.76 9.27 -30.70
CA LEU A 67 -39.66 8.95 -29.29
C LEU A 67 -40.91 8.23 -28.80
N ASN A 68 -40.78 7.01 -28.29
CA ASN A 68 -41.86 6.17 -27.81
C ASN A 68 -41.58 5.72 -26.36
N LEU A 69 -42.66 5.70 -25.56
CA LEU A 69 -42.62 5.19 -24.18
C LEU A 69 -43.55 3.98 -24.04
N PHE A 70 -43.01 2.86 -23.59
CA PHE A 70 -43.80 1.66 -23.32
C PHE A 70 -43.32 0.97 -22.04
N TYR A 71 -44.16 0.06 -21.52
CA TYR A 71 -43.90 -0.68 -20.30
C TYR A 71 -43.88 -2.18 -20.61
N THR A 72 -42.87 -2.89 -20.02
CA THR A 72 -42.80 -4.34 -20.17
C THR A 72 -43.91 -5.03 -19.36
N TYR A 73 -44.54 -6.07 -19.95
CA TYR A 73 -45.68 -6.76 -19.37
C TYR A 73 -45.44 -7.38 -18.02
N ARG A 74 -44.35 -8.16 -17.86
CA ARG A 74 -44.06 -8.90 -16.62
C ARG A 74 -43.51 -8.07 -15.47
N LYS A 75 -42.61 -7.11 -15.73
CA LYS A 75 -41.88 -6.35 -14.71
C LYS A 75 -42.24 -4.88 -14.63
N ARG A 76 -43.19 -4.41 -15.42
CA ARG A 76 -43.60 -2.99 -15.56
C ARG A 76 -42.42 -2.01 -15.68
N ILE A 77 -41.31 -2.46 -16.32
CA ILE A 77 -40.16 -1.60 -16.58
C ILE A 77 -40.52 -0.60 -17.64
N ALA A 78 -40.41 0.69 -17.34
CA ALA A 78 -40.59 1.76 -18.33
C ALA A 78 -39.39 1.75 -19.29
N ILE A 79 -39.64 1.60 -20.57
CA ILE A 79 -38.63 1.72 -21.64
C ILE A 79 -39.00 2.90 -22.52
N LEU A 80 -38.11 3.90 -22.55
CA LEU A 80 -38.16 5.01 -23.46
C LEU A 80 -37.20 4.72 -24.61
N GLU A 81 -37.72 4.64 -25.80
CA GLU A 81 -37.00 4.31 -27.03
C GLU A 81 -37.16 5.41 -28.06
N GLY A 82 -36.10 5.68 -28.81
CA GLY A 82 -36.16 6.68 -29.90
C GLY A 82 -34.95 6.56 -30.81
N LEU A 83 -34.92 7.46 -31.78
CA LEU A 83 -33.82 7.64 -32.71
C LEU A 83 -33.18 9.00 -32.49
N ILE A 84 -31.85 9.04 -32.48
CA ILE A 84 -31.08 10.29 -32.59
C ILE A 84 -30.48 10.36 -33.99
N GLN A 85 -30.64 11.49 -34.66
CA GLN A 85 -30.24 11.70 -36.05
C GLN A 85 -29.28 12.87 -36.16
N ASP A 86 -28.23 12.71 -36.94
CA ASP A 86 -27.33 13.76 -37.41
C ASP A 86 -27.38 13.82 -38.97
N LYS A 87 -26.47 14.60 -39.59
CA LYS A 87 -26.34 14.68 -41.04
C LYS A 87 -25.85 13.40 -41.71
N THR A 88 -25.30 12.45 -40.94
CA THR A 88 -24.61 11.24 -41.44
C THR A 88 -25.44 9.97 -41.26
N GLY A 89 -26.47 10.00 -40.43
CA GLY A 89 -27.32 8.85 -40.17
C GLY A 89 -28.19 8.98 -38.93
N SER A 90 -28.77 7.85 -38.51
CA SER A 90 -29.55 7.75 -37.28
C SER A 90 -29.18 6.50 -36.50
N ILE A 91 -29.27 6.56 -35.18
CA ILE A 91 -29.03 5.41 -34.30
C ILE A 91 -30.09 5.33 -33.20
N LYS A 92 -30.48 4.11 -32.85
CA LYS A 92 -31.45 3.82 -31.81
C LYS A 92 -30.85 4.04 -30.43
N PHE A 93 -31.67 4.55 -29.48
CA PHE A 93 -31.32 4.63 -28.09
C PHE A 93 -32.46 4.14 -27.20
N GLN A 94 -32.11 3.70 -25.99
CA GLN A 94 -33.07 3.24 -24.99
C GLN A 94 -32.68 3.77 -23.60
N PHE A 95 -33.68 4.24 -22.84
CA PHE A 95 -33.57 4.53 -21.41
C PHE A 95 -34.51 3.62 -20.63
N PHE A 96 -34.01 3.02 -19.57
CA PHE A 96 -34.79 2.13 -18.70
C PHE A 96 -35.16 2.85 -17.41
N ASN A 97 -36.43 2.69 -16.96
CA ASN A 97 -36.95 3.28 -15.71
C ASN A 97 -36.81 4.81 -15.61
N GLN A 98 -36.88 5.52 -16.76
CA GLN A 98 -36.78 6.97 -16.83
C GLN A 98 -37.92 7.58 -17.70
N PRO A 99 -39.22 7.36 -17.36
CA PRO A 99 -40.35 7.82 -18.18
C PRO A 99 -40.43 9.35 -18.29
N TYR A 100 -39.91 10.07 -17.30
CA TYR A 100 -39.88 11.54 -17.32
C TYR A 100 -39.06 12.11 -18.49
N LEU A 101 -38.16 11.34 -19.07
CA LEU A 101 -37.34 11.76 -20.21
C LEU A 101 -38.18 11.88 -21.50
N TYR A 102 -39.37 11.30 -21.57
CA TYR A 102 -40.25 11.43 -22.74
C TYR A 102 -40.58 12.90 -23.05
N LYS A 103 -41.05 13.63 -22.04
CA LYS A 103 -41.32 15.08 -22.18
C LYS A 103 -40.04 15.90 -22.35
N ALA A 104 -38.95 15.49 -21.64
CA ALA A 104 -37.72 16.25 -21.60
C ALA A 104 -36.90 16.18 -22.91
N LEU A 105 -36.95 15.07 -23.63
CA LEU A 105 -36.10 14.82 -24.81
C LEU A 105 -36.82 15.02 -26.14
N ASN A 106 -38.15 15.11 -26.14
CA ASN A 106 -38.94 15.15 -27.36
C ASN A 106 -38.53 16.32 -28.27
N LYS A 107 -38.15 16.01 -29.51
CA LYS A 107 -37.73 16.96 -30.58
C LYS A 107 -36.53 17.86 -30.17
N LYS A 108 -35.79 17.53 -29.14
CA LYS A 108 -34.61 18.31 -28.66
C LYS A 108 -33.32 17.89 -29.39
N GLU A 109 -32.39 18.84 -29.55
CA GLU A 109 -31.04 18.54 -29.94
C GLU A 109 -30.19 18.23 -28.67
N VAL A 110 -29.51 17.11 -28.71
CA VAL A 110 -28.76 16.61 -27.53
C VAL A 110 -27.40 16.05 -27.91
N TYR A 111 -26.54 15.98 -26.92
CA TYR A 111 -25.33 15.17 -26.92
C TYR A 111 -25.62 13.87 -26.18
N PHE A 112 -25.24 12.73 -26.75
CA PHE A 112 -25.22 11.44 -26.09
C PHE A 112 -23.80 10.95 -25.95
N TYR A 113 -23.45 10.48 -24.75
CA TYR A 113 -22.15 9.87 -24.44
C TYR A 113 -22.37 8.49 -23.82
N GLY A 114 -21.84 7.48 -24.45
CA GLY A 114 -21.99 6.10 -23.99
C GLY A 114 -21.27 5.11 -24.88
N LYS A 115 -21.49 3.83 -24.59
CA LYS A 115 -21.06 2.70 -25.40
C LYS A 115 -22.29 2.15 -26.15
N PRO A 116 -22.31 2.14 -27.49
CA PRO A 116 -23.34 1.45 -28.23
C PRO A 116 -23.04 -0.06 -28.20
N ASN A 117 -24.10 -0.84 -27.98
CA ASN A 117 -24.05 -2.30 -27.99
C ASN A 117 -25.06 -2.85 -28.97
N TYR A 118 -24.86 -4.08 -29.46
CA TYR A 118 -25.89 -4.74 -30.28
C TYR A 118 -27.07 -5.15 -29.40
N SER A 119 -28.27 -4.79 -29.86
CA SER A 119 -29.55 -5.29 -29.38
C SER A 119 -30.39 -5.67 -30.57
N SER A 120 -30.84 -6.93 -30.68
CA SER A 120 -31.60 -7.43 -31.82
C SER A 120 -30.95 -7.11 -33.18
N ARG A 121 -29.67 -7.40 -33.32
CA ARG A 121 -28.84 -7.15 -34.54
C ARG A 121 -28.67 -5.67 -34.96
N LYS A 122 -29.07 -4.70 -34.14
CA LYS A 122 -28.86 -3.28 -34.38
C LYS A 122 -28.05 -2.64 -33.27
N LEU A 123 -27.21 -1.66 -33.62
CA LEU A 123 -26.46 -0.88 -32.60
C LEU A 123 -27.44 0.03 -31.87
N VAL A 124 -27.39 0.02 -30.54
CA VAL A 124 -28.26 0.77 -29.66
C VAL A 124 -27.46 1.41 -28.54
N PHE A 125 -27.70 2.68 -28.25
CA PHE A 125 -27.22 3.32 -27.03
C PHE A 125 -28.16 3.01 -25.87
N GLN A 126 -27.70 2.25 -24.89
CA GLN A 126 -28.47 1.94 -23.68
C GLN A 126 -28.07 2.87 -22.55
N ASN A 127 -29.06 3.58 -21.97
CA ASN A 127 -28.86 4.56 -20.88
C ASN A 127 -27.66 5.52 -21.13
N PRO A 128 -27.55 6.18 -22.32
CA PRO A 128 -26.46 7.12 -22.54
C PRO A 128 -26.54 8.28 -21.56
N LEU A 129 -25.43 8.86 -21.21
CA LEU A 129 -25.45 10.19 -20.61
C LEU A 129 -25.88 11.18 -21.65
N TYR A 130 -26.81 12.07 -21.28
CA TYR A 130 -27.32 13.08 -22.22
C TYR A 130 -27.14 14.50 -21.69
N GLU A 131 -26.97 15.45 -22.62
CA GLU A 131 -26.93 16.87 -22.33
C GLU A 131 -27.62 17.63 -23.50
N TYR A 132 -28.32 18.71 -23.18
CA TYR A 132 -28.91 19.55 -24.23
C TYR A 132 -27.82 20.35 -24.94
N LYS A 133 -27.95 20.48 -26.27
CA LYS A 133 -27.04 21.30 -27.08
C LYS A 133 -27.17 22.80 -26.78
N SER A 134 -28.36 23.22 -26.37
CA SER A 134 -28.75 24.60 -26.01
C SER A 134 -28.72 24.84 -24.49
N ALA A 135 -27.94 24.07 -23.72
CA ALA A 135 -27.98 24.17 -22.28
C ALA A 135 -27.44 25.52 -21.77
N SER A 136 -28.19 26.15 -20.86
CA SER A 136 -27.91 27.47 -20.27
C SER A 136 -26.60 27.60 -19.50
N TRP A 137 -25.92 26.47 -19.22
CA TRP A 137 -24.60 26.50 -18.61
C TRP A 137 -23.46 26.87 -19.58
N ARG A 138 -23.76 26.85 -20.89
CA ARG A 138 -22.90 27.44 -21.91
C ARG A 138 -23.22 28.93 -21.97
N SER A 139 -22.35 29.79 -21.51
CA SER A 139 -22.48 31.22 -21.82
C SER A 139 -22.26 31.39 -23.32
N GLU A 140 -22.99 32.29 -23.97
CA GLU A 140 -22.85 32.57 -25.38
C GLU A 140 -21.44 32.97 -25.82
N THR A 141 -20.61 33.38 -24.85
CA THR A 141 -19.20 33.80 -25.02
C THR A 141 -18.19 32.72 -24.64
N SER A 142 -18.60 31.57 -24.02
CA SER A 142 -17.64 30.58 -23.53
C SER A 142 -17.51 29.40 -24.49
N GLN A 143 -16.36 29.30 -25.13
CA GLN A 143 -15.87 28.10 -25.86
C GLN A 143 -15.60 26.95 -24.88
N GLU A 144 -16.58 26.53 -24.10
CA GLU A 144 -16.38 25.40 -23.15
C GLU A 144 -16.31 24.09 -23.91
N LYS A 145 -15.08 23.57 -24.03
CA LYS A 145 -14.77 22.34 -24.77
C LYS A 145 -15.01 21.09 -23.96
N PHE A 146 -15.11 21.20 -22.61
CA PHE A 146 -15.17 20.08 -21.70
C PHE A 146 -16.41 20.13 -20.82
N LEU A 147 -17.19 19.04 -20.81
CA LEU A 147 -18.35 18.86 -19.95
C LEU A 147 -17.94 18.12 -18.66
N PRO A 148 -17.98 18.77 -17.48
CA PRO A 148 -17.70 18.12 -16.22
C PRO A 148 -18.86 17.22 -15.78
N ILE A 149 -18.54 15.95 -15.44
CA ILE A 149 -19.50 14.95 -14.96
C ILE A 149 -19.20 14.63 -13.49
N TYR A 150 -20.16 14.92 -12.63
CA TYR A 150 -20.08 14.66 -11.19
C TYR A 150 -20.71 13.33 -10.83
N SER A 151 -20.29 12.75 -9.71
CA SER A 151 -21.01 11.64 -9.09
C SER A 151 -22.36 12.13 -8.55
N LYS A 152 -23.34 11.26 -8.49
CA LYS A 152 -24.58 11.51 -7.75
C LYS A 152 -24.27 11.68 -6.27
N ILE A 153 -24.83 12.70 -5.61
CA ILE A 153 -24.62 13.00 -4.19
C ILE A 153 -26.01 13.03 -3.54
N SER A 154 -26.29 12.08 -2.67
CA SER A 154 -27.64 11.92 -2.14
C SER A 154 -28.67 11.91 -3.28
N ASP A 155 -29.61 12.84 -3.28
CA ASP A 155 -30.65 12.98 -4.30
C ASP A 155 -30.23 13.89 -5.48
N LEU A 156 -29.06 14.52 -5.39
CA LEU A 156 -28.58 15.47 -6.41
C LEU A 156 -27.97 14.72 -7.60
N SER A 157 -28.54 14.91 -8.77
CA SER A 157 -27.97 14.43 -10.03
C SER A 157 -26.73 15.23 -10.42
N SER A 158 -25.90 14.68 -11.33
CA SER A 158 -24.71 15.37 -11.84
C SER A 158 -25.01 16.76 -12.42
N LYS A 159 -26.19 16.95 -13.06
CA LYS A 159 -26.63 18.23 -13.58
C LYS A 159 -26.93 19.24 -12.47
N GLN A 160 -27.59 18.79 -11.41
CA GLN A 160 -27.92 19.66 -10.28
C GLN A 160 -26.64 20.06 -9.51
N VAL A 161 -25.72 19.12 -9.28
CA VAL A 161 -24.41 19.44 -8.67
C VAL A 161 -23.66 20.47 -9.51
N ARG A 162 -23.60 20.29 -10.83
CA ARG A 162 -22.96 21.25 -11.74
C ARG A 162 -23.61 22.63 -11.66
N PHE A 163 -24.95 22.70 -11.65
CA PHE A 163 -25.68 23.96 -11.53
C PHE A 163 -25.34 24.70 -10.22
N LEU A 164 -25.36 24.00 -9.09
CA LEU A 164 -25.02 24.58 -7.79
C LEU A 164 -23.58 25.11 -7.76
N ILE A 165 -22.63 24.32 -8.27
CA ILE A 165 -21.22 24.73 -8.32
C ILE A 165 -21.05 25.97 -9.21
N GLN A 166 -21.76 26.06 -10.34
CA GLN A 166 -21.71 27.26 -11.19
C GLN A 166 -22.28 28.50 -10.53
N GLN A 167 -23.36 28.36 -9.75
CA GLN A 167 -23.90 29.43 -8.93
C GLN A 167 -22.86 29.92 -7.94
N ILE A 168 -22.19 28.99 -7.19
CA ILE A 168 -21.15 29.32 -6.23
C ILE A 168 -19.98 30.06 -6.92
N LEU A 169 -19.49 29.54 -8.05
CA LEU A 169 -18.35 30.15 -8.76
C LEU A 169 -18.62 31.54 -9.33
N LYS A 170 -19.90 31.89 -9.58
CA LYS A 170 -20.30 33.24 -10.02
C LYS A 170 -20.34 34.23 -8.85
N GLU A 171 -20.73 33.79 -7.67
CA GLU A 171 -21.05 34.64 -6.52
C GLU A 171 -19.93 34.69 -5.47
N THR A 172 -18.93 33.78 -5.54
CA THR A 172 -17.82 33.70 -4.57
C THR A 172 -16.55 34.32 -5.15
N HIS A 173 -16.01 35.34 -4.48
CA HIS A 173 -14.92 36.15 -5.01
C HIS A 173 -13.60 36.03 -4.21
N VAL A 174 -13.57 35.35 -3.07
CA VAL A 174 -12.37 35.30 -2.22
C VAL A 174 -12.00 33.87 -1.88
N PHE A 175 -10.88 33.44 -2.43
CA PHE A 175 -10.18 32.20 -2.04
C PHE A 175 -8.81 32.61 -1.48
N PRO A 176 -8.47 32.26 -0.24
CA PRO A 176 -7.11 32.48 0.24
C PRO A 176 -6.15 31.53 -0.49
N ASP A 177 -5.04 32.09 -0.94
CA ASP A 177 -3.97 31.25 -1.49
C ASP A 177 -3.31 30.45 -0.37
N ILE A 178 -3.16 29.15 -0.61
CA ILE A 178 -2.51 28.23 0.34
C ILE A 178 -0.99 28.33 0.24
N LEU A 179 -0.47 28.46 -0.98
CA LEU A 179 0.98 28.51 -1.23
C LEU A 179 1.44 29.97 -1.39
N PRO A 180 2.64 30.31 -0.92
CA PRO A 180 3.26 31.59 -1.23
C PRO A 180 3.39 31.80 -2.74
N LYS A 181 3.25 33.07 -3.18
CA LYS A 181 3.30 33.41 -4.62
C LYS A 181 4.62 33.01 -5.27
N GLU A 182 5.73 33.14 -4.57
CA GLU A 182 7.07 32.80 -5.02
C GLU A 182 7.16 31.29 -5.33
N ILE A 183 6.65 30.46 -4.44
CA ILE A 183 6.60 28.99 -4.63
C ILE A 183 5.68 28.63 -5.80
N SER A 184 4.50 29.24 -5.88
CA SER A 184 3.55 28.98 -6.95
C SER A 184 4.12 29.36 -8.32
N GLN A 185 4.81 30.48 -8.44
CA GLN A 185 5.46 30.92 -9.67
C GLN A 185 6.64 29.99 -10.06
N LYS A 186 7.52 29.69 -9.11
CA LYS A 186 8.71 28.83 -9.34
C LYS A 186 8.35 27.46 -9.86
N PHE A 187 7.28 26.85 -9.34
CA PHE A 187 6.82 25.50 -9.76
C PHE A 187 5.72 25.53 -10.83
N GLY A 188 5.38 26.72 -11.32
CA GLY A 188 4.38 26.92 -12.37
C GLY A 188 2.97 26.44 -11.96
N LEU A 189 2.60 26.65 -10.69
CA LEU A 189 1.31 26.25 -10.13
C LEU A 189 0.28 27.36 -10.30
N TYR A 190 -0.98 27.00 -10.31
CA TYR A 190 -2.09 27.96 -10.24
C TYR A 190 -2.35 28.37 -8.77
N SER A 191 -2.95 29.58 -8.57
CA SER A 191 -3.59 29.91 -7.30
C SER A 191 -4.71 28.90 -6.98
N LEU A 192 -5.08 28.74 -5.72
CA LEU A 192 -6.16 27.83 -5.32
C LEU A 192 -7.45 28.18 -6.08
N GLU A 193 -7.81 29.46 -6.11
CA GLU A 193 -9.01 29.96 -6.79
C GLU A 193 -9.02 29.57 -8.26
N PHE A 194 -7.93 29.85 -8.97
CA PHE A 194 -7.83 29.57 -10.41
C PHE A 194 -7.85 28.06 -10.69
N ALA A 195 -7.16 27.26 -9.86
CA ALA A 195 -7.18 25.81 -9.99
C ALA A 195 -8.57 25.23 -9.80
N VAL A 196 -9.32 25.67 -8.77
CA VAL A 196 -10.72 25.24 -8.52
C VAL A 196 -11.61 25.63 -9.67
N LYS A 197 -11.55 26.88 -10.15
CA LYS A 197 -12.34 27.35 -11.30
C LYS A 197 -12.07 26.52 -12.55
N ILE A 198 -10.82 26.23 -12.87
CA ILE A 198 -10.45 25.41 -14.02
C ILE A 198 -10.90 23.95 -13.85
N LEU A 199 -10.81 23.36 -12.64
CA LEU A 199 -11.27 22.00 -12.39
C LEU A 199 -12.80 21.87 -12.62
N HIS A 200 -13.58 22.91 -12.39
CA HIS A 200 -15.02 22.90 -12.64
C HIS A 200 -15.41 23.37 -14.05
N ARG A 201 -14.61 24.24 -14.67
CA ARG A 201 -14.88 24.84 -16.00
C ARG A 201 -13.61 24.87 -16.86
N PRO A 202 -13.07 23.73 -17.29
CA PRO A 202 -11.84 23.70 -18.07
C PRO A 202 -12.09 24.20 -19.52
N LYS A 203 -11.30 25.19 -19.94
CA LYS A 203 -11.32 25.69 -21.31
C LYS A 203 -10.44 24.84 -22.25
N THR A 204 -9.26 24.42 -21.77
CA THR A 204 -8.30 23.61 -22.52
C THR A 204 -7.87 22.39 -21.73
N LEU A 205 -7.38 21.36 -22.44
CA LEU A 205 -6.84 20.16 -21.80
C LEU A 205 -5.58 20.48 -20.96
N GLU A 206 -4.75 21.38 -21.48
CA GLU A 206 -3.52 21.80 -20.80
C GLU A 206 -3.83 22.48 -19.46
N ALA A 207 -4.74 23.45 -19.44
CA ALA A 207 -5.18 24.12 -18.21
C ALA A 207 -5.78 23.12 -17.21
N LEU A 208 -6.58 22.15 -17.68
CA LEU A 208 -7.14 21.10 -16.85
C LEU A 208 -6.06 20.23 -16.22
N LEU A 209 -5.05 19.82 -16.99
CA LEU A 209 -3.94 18.99 -16.47
C LEU A 209 -3.09 19.76 -15.47
N LYS A 210 -2.84 21.04 -15.73
CA LYS A 210 -2.10 21.92 -14.80
C LYS A 210 -2.89 22.15 -13.51
N ALA A 211 -4.20 22.36 -13.57
CA ALA A 211 -5.05 22.49 -12.38
C ALA A 211 -5.10 21.21 -11.56
N LYS A 212 -5.19 20.02 -12.21
CA LYS A 212 -5.07 18.72 -11.53
C LYS A 212 -3.72 18.53 -10.87
N LYS A 213 -2.62 18.95 -11.51
CA LYS A 213 -1.28 18.91 -10.93
C LYS A 213 -1.19 19.80 -9.70
N THR A 214 -1.68 21.04 -9.78
CA THR A 214 -1.71 21.96 -8.64
C THR A 214 -2.44 21.35 -7.45
N TRP A 215 -3.65 20.83 -7.68
CA TRP A 215 -4.43 20.21 -6.61
C TRP A 215 -3.74 18.97 -6.03
N ALA A 216 -3.16 18.11 -6.87
CA ALA A 216 -2.42 16.94 -6.44
C ALA A 216 -1.22 17.30 -5.54
N ILE A 217 -0.52 18.40 -5.83
CA ILE A 217 0.55 18.93 -4.98
C ILE A 217 0.01 19.40 -3.64
N LEU A 218 -1.11 20.14 -3.63
CA LEU A 218 -1.74 20.60 -2.38
C LEU A 218 -2.21 19.44 -1.50
N GLU A 219 -2.83 18.39 -2.09
CA GLU A 219 -3.21 17.18 -1.36
C GLU A 219 -2.00 16.51 -0.67
N LEU A 220 -0.90 16.37 -1.40
CA LEU A 220 0.32 15.73 -0.87
C LEU A 220 1.03 16.61 0.16
N LEU A 221 1.10 17.92 -0.05
CA LEU A 221 1.68 18.86 0.92
C LEU A 221 0.89 18.88 2.21
N ASN A 222 -0.44 18.96 2.15
CA ASN A 222 -1.30 18.86 3.33
C ASN A 222 -1.02 17.58 4.12
N PHE A 223 -0.97 16.44 3.43
CA PHE A 223 -0.67 15.15 4.05
C PHE A 223 0.72 15.12 4.71
N ILE A 224 1.75 15.62 4.03
CA ILE A 224 3.13 15.68 4.53
C ILE A 224 3.25 16.60 5.73
N LEU A 225 2.67 17.80 5.66
CA LEU A 225 2.80 18.80 6.72
C LEU A 225 2.03 18.42 7.98
N GLN A 226 0.84 17.81 7.85
CA GLN A 226 0.17 17.23 9.00
C GLN A 226 1.05 16.21 9.73
N ARG A 227 1.76 15.33 8.99
CA ARG A 227 2.68 14.37 9.59
C ARG A 227 3.93 15.01 10.20
N SER A 228 4.43 16.08 9.60
CA SER A 228 5.58 16.82 10.18
C SER A 228 5.23 17.45 11.54
N THR A 229 3.99 17.91 11.73
CA THR A 229 3.52 18.40 13.04
C THR A 229 3.45 17.28 14.08
N PHE A 230 3.01 16.07 13.69
CA PHE A 230 3.08 14.89 14.56
C PHE A 230 4.53 14.52 14.92
N LYS A 231 5.48 14.63 13.99
CA LYS A 231 6.90 14.43 14.27
C LYS A 231 7.40 15.42 15.32
N LYS A 232 7.13 16.71 15.14
CA LYS A 232 7.48 17.76 16.11
C LYS A 232 6.87 17.50 17.49
N ALA A 233 5.61 17.04 17.55
CA ALA A 233 4.94 16.69 18.79
C ALA A 233 5.55 15.44 19.45
N SER A 234 5.86 14.40 18.67
CA SER A 234 6.47 13.16 19.18
C SER A 234 7.93 13.35 19.61
N SER A 235 8.67 14.29 18.98
CA SER A 235 10.05 14.62 19.35
C SER A 235 10.16 15.50 20.61
N ARG A 236 9.04 15.93 21.20
CA ARG A 236 9.03 16.61 22.51
C ARG A 236 9.27 15.68 23.69
N HIS A 237 9.17 14.35 23.48
CA HIS A 237 9.43 13.39 24.55
C HIS A 237 10.92 13.19 24.75
N SER A 238 11.35 13.23 25.99
CA SER A 238 12.71 12.91 26.37
C SER A 238 13.06 11.47 26.02
N GLY A 239 14.26 11.25 25.50
CA GLY A 239 14.87 9.95 25.23
C GLY A 239 16.13 9.76 26.06
N ILE A 240 16.60 8.53 26.15
CA ILE A 240 17.89 8.23 26.78
C ILE A 240 19.00 8.53 25.76
N SER A 241 19.81 9.56 26.01
CA SER A 241 20.97 9.84 25.16
C SER A 241 22.04 8.76 25.37
N LEU A 242 22.48 8.13 24.29
CA LEU A 242 23.49 7.06 24.32
C LEU A 242 24.80 7.53 23.70
N LYS A 243 25.90 7.33 24.44
CA LYS A 243 27.25 7.54 23.88
C LYS A 243 27.50 6.57 22.72
N ILE A 244 28.14 7.04 21.67
CA ILE A 244 28.53 6.21 20.53
C ILE A 244 29.85 5.48 20.88
N TYR A 245 29.76 4.16 21.04
CA TYR A 245 30.91 3.32 21.30
C TYR A 245 31.53 2.78 20.01
N ASN A 246 32.80 2.43 20.08
CA ASN A 246 33.53 1.77 18.99
C ASN A 246 33.08 0.30 18.87
N LEU A 247 32.33 -0.01 17.82
CA LEU A 247 31.79 -1.35 17.57
C LEU A 247 32.73 -2.25 16.74
N LYS A 248 33.96 -1.83 16.42
CA LYS A 248 34.89 -2.60 15.56
C LYS A 248 35.10 -4.04 16.02
N LYS A 249 35.22 -4.28 17.35
CA LYS A 249 35.40 -5.64 17.90
C LYS A 249 34.20 -6.57 17.62
N TYR A 250 32.99 -6.03 17.57
CA TYR A 250 31.78 -6.81 17.28
C TYR A 250 31.61 -7.03 15.77
N ILE A 251 31.94 -6.01 14.97
CA ILE A 251 31.92 -6.11 13.51
C ILE A 251 32.93 -7.15 13.00
N LYS A 252 34.14 -7.23 13.61
CA LYS A 252 35.16 -8.25 13.26
C LYS A 252 34.71 -9.70 13.52
N LYS A 253 33.69 -9.93 14.35
CA LYS A 253 33.14 -11.28 14.60
C LYS A 253 32.14 -11.75 13.56
N LEU A 254 31.69 -10.84 12.69
CA LEU A 254 30.78 -11.19 11.59
C LEU A 254 31.59 -11.94 10.49
N PRO A 255 31.00 -12.97 9.86
CA PRO A 255 31.65 -13.74 8.79
C PRO A 255 31.69 -12.99 7.44
N PHE A 256 31.35 -11.70 7.44
CA PHE A 256 31.32 -10.82 6.26
C PHE A 256 31.61 -9.37 6.67
N SER A 257 32.01 -8.55 5.69
CA SER A 257 32.19 -7.11 5.87
C SER A 257 30.88 -6.35 5.62
N LEU A 258 30.69 -5.28 6.38
CA LEU A 258 29.54 -4.40 6.16
C LEU A 258 29.65 -3.63 4.84
N THR A 259 28.58 -3.58 4.08
CA THR A 259 28.48 -2.76 2.85
C THR A 259 28.53 -1.26 3.18
N LYS A 260 28.74 -0.42 2.16
CA LYS A 260 28.73 1.04 2.31
C LYS A 260 27.39 1.53 2.90
N ASP A 261 26.26 1.01 2.39
CA ASP A 261 24.92 1.38 2.86
C ASP A 261 24.70 0.95 4.31
N GLN A 262 25.16 -0.25 4.70
CA GLN A 262 25.06 -0.75 6.06
C GLN A 262 25.88 0.10 7.05
N LYS A 263 27.10 0.50 6.67
CA LYS A 263 27.94 1.40 7.49
C LYS A 263 27.29 2.76 7.67
N LYS A 264 26.72 3.32 6.59
CA LYS A 264 26.00 4.59 6.62
C LYS A 264 24.75 4.49 7.51
N ALA A 265 23.93 3.46 7.32
CA ALA A 265 22.71 3.26 8.11
C ALA A 265 23.03 3.08 9.60
N LEU A 266 24.08 2.31 9.93
CA LEU A 266 24.53 2.17 11.32
C LEU A 266 24.96 3.52 11.91
N LYS A 267 25.73 4.32 11.18
CA LYS A 267 26.13 5.67 11.62
C LYS A 267 24.92 6.55 11.88
N ASP A 268 23.94 6.58 10.93
CA ASP A 268 22.71 7.36 11.07
C ASP A 268 21.90 6.94 12.31
N ILE A 269 21.80 5.63 12.58
CA ILE A 269 21.11 5.10 13.76
C ILE A 269 21.83 5.51 15.04
N LEU A 270 23.17 5.37 15.11
CA LEU A 270 23.94 5.74 16.30
C LEU A 270 23.86 7.25 16.60
N VAL A 271 23.81 8.08 15.58
CA VAL A 271 23.56 9.54 15.73
C VAL A 271 22.17 9.78 16.31
N ASP A 272 21.13 9.11 15.82
CA ASP A 272 19.79 9.22 16.41
C ASP A 272 19.78 8.80 17.88
N LEU A 273 20.48 7.72 18.23
CA LEU A 273 20.58 7.22 19.61
C LEU A 273 21.35 8.16 20.56
N SER A 274 22.20 9.03 20.02
CA SER A 274 22.95 9.99 20.82
C SER A 274 22.16 11.24 21.21
N LEU A 275 20.96 11.41 20.66
CA LEU A 275 20.12 12.56 20.97
C LEU A 275 19.34 12.35 22.28
N SER A 276 19.15 13.42 23.03
CA SER A 276 18.34 13.43 24.27
C SER A 276 16.83 13.36 24.03
N ARG A 277 16.39 13.31 22.78
CA ARG A 277 15.00 13.18 22.37
C ARG A 277 14.76 11.83 21.72
N SER A 278 13.66 11.16 22.09
CA SER A 278 13.31 9.88 21.50
C SER A 278 13.14 10.00 19.98
N GLN A 279 13.96 9.29 19.22
CA GLN A 279 13.95 9.22 17.77
C GLN A 279 13.21 8.00 17.26
N SER A 280 12.64 8.10 16.06
CA SER A 280 12.03 6.97 15.36
C SER A 280 12.64 6.88 13.97
N ARG A 281 13.24 5.71 13.65
CA ARG A 281 13.87 5.47 12.35
C ARG A 281 13.33 4.22 11.69
N LEU A 282 13.12 4.29 10.39
CA LEU A 282 12.80 3.15 9.52
C LEU A 282 14.07 2.72 8.77
N LEU A 283 14.47 1.47 8.95
CA LEU A 283 15.51 0.82 8.16
C LEU A 283 14.85 0.00 7.05
N ASN A 284 14.87 0.56 5.85
CA ASN A 284 14.23 0.01 4.66
C ASN A 284 15.25 -0.72 3.79
N GLY A 285 15.00 -1.97 3.45
CA GLY A 285 15.90 -2.75 2.61
C GLY A 285 15.31 -4.07 2.18
N ASP A 286 15.83 -4.63 1.11
CA ASP A 286 15.38 -5.90 0.55
C ASP A 286 15.64 -7.09 1.49
N VAL A 287 15.04 -8.24 1.18
CA VAL A 287 15.32 -9.51 1.87
C VAL A 287 16.81 -9.86 1.71
N GLY A 288 17.46 -10.15 2.83
CA GLY A 288 18.90 -10.47 2.85
C GLY A 288 19.83 -9.25 2.80
N SER A 289 19.32 -8.00 2.86
CA SER A 289 20.17 -6.78 2.90
C SER A 289 20.90 -6.57 4.23
N GLY A 290 20.71 -7.43 5.24
CA GLY A 290 21.41 -7.39 6.52
C GLY A 290 20.83 -6.43 7.55
N LYS A 291 19.55 -6.04 7.45
CA LYS A 291 18.85 -5.20 8.44
C LYS A 291 19.02 -5.65 9.88
N THR A 292 18.87 -6.95 10.12
CA THR A 292 18.97 -7.56 11.46
C THR A 292 20.33 -7.34 12.10
N ILE A 293 21.42 -7.44 11.32
CA ILE A 293 22.78 -7.22 11.83
C ILE A 293 22.99 -5.77 12.24
N ILE A 294 22.47 -4.82 11.48
CA ILE A 294 22.54 -3.40 11.82
C ILE A 294 21.74 -3.12 13.10
N ALA A 295 20.55 -3.73 13.23
CA ALA A 295 19.78 -3.66 14.46
C ALA A 295 20.54 -4.25 15.67
N PHE A 296 21.19 -5.41 15.53
CA PHE A 296 22.00 -6.01 16.60
C PHE A 296 23.16 -5.10 17.03
N LEU A 297 23.87 -4.49 16.09
CA LEU A 297 24.95 -3.55 16.39
C LEU A 297 24.44 -2.30 17.13
N ALA A 298 23.28 -1.78 16.76
CA ALA A 298 22.63 -0.68 17.47
C ALA A 298 22.21 -1.09 18.90
N MET A 299 21.67 -2.30 19.08
CA MET A 299 21.30 -2.85 20.38
C MET A 299 22.54 -3.06 21.27
N ILE A 300 23.66 -3.52 20.70
CA ILE A 300 24.94 -3.64 21.41
C ILE A 300 25.41 -2.26 21.90
N ASN A 301 25.25 -1.21 21.09
CA ASN A 301 25.58 0.15 21.54
C ASN A 301 24.76 0.57 22.78
N ALA A 302 23.47 0.21 22.82
CA ALA A 302 22.62 0.47 23.99
C ALA A 302 23.10 -0.29 25.23
N ILE A 303 23.49 -1.56 25.08
CA ILE A 303 24.01 -2.39 26.16
C ILE A 303 25.31 -1.81 26.69
N LEU A 304 26.20 -1.34 25.83
CA LEU A 304 27.48 -0.71 26.26
C LEU A 304 27.27 0.58 27.08
N ASN A 305 26.12 1.22 26.91
CA ASN A 305 25.64 2.34 27.72
C ASN A 305 24.89 1.89 29.00
N GLN A 306 25.01 0.64 29.40
CA GLN A 306 24.30 0.07 30.56
C GLN A 306 22.77 0.22 30.47
N SER A 307 22.26 0.35 29.26
CA SER A 307 20.84 0.46 28.93
C SER A 307 20.33 -0.81 28.24
N LYS A 308 19.02 -0.99 28.22
CA LYS A 308 18.41 -2.19 27.66
C LYS A 308 17.92 -1.93 26.24
N ALA A 309 17.89 -3.03 25.47
CA ALA A 309 17.28 -3.03 24.17
C ALA A 309 16.30 -4.22 24.04
N VAL A 310 15.26 -4.00 23.19
CA VAL A 310 14.23 -5.01 22.89
C VAL A 310 14.14 -5.18 21.39
N LEU A 311 13.99 -6.43 20.91
CA LEU A 311 13.57 -6.71 19.54
C LEU A 311 12.24 -7.49 19.55
N MET A 312 11.23 -6.89 18.95
CA MET A 312 9.91 -7.49 18.80
C MET A 312 9.74 -8.00 17.36
N ALA A 313 9.39 -9.29 17.22
CA ALA A 313 9.11 -9.94 15.95
C ALA A 313 7.63 -10.34 15.85
N PRO A 314 7.05 -10.42 14.64
CA PRO A 314 5.63 -10.71 14.46
C PRO A 314 5.24 -12.14 14.82
N THR A 315 6.17 -13.08 14.76
CA THR A 315 5.93 -14.49 15.08
C THR A 315 6.97 -15.03 16.03
N GLU A 316 6.61 -16.09 16.75
CA GLU A 316 7.48 -16.75 17.71
C GLU A 316 8.72 -17.33 17.05
N ILE A 317 8.54 -17.97 15.92
CA ILE A 317 9.64 -18.56 15.13
C ILE A 317 10.67 -17.49 14.74
N LEU A 318 10.20 -16.32 14.32
CA LEU A 318 11.09 -15.22 13.93
C LEU A 318 11.82 -14.64 15.15
N ALA A 319 11.14 -14.50 16.29
CA ALA A 319 11.75 -14.07 17.52
C ALA A 319 12.84 -15.07 17.99
N TYR A 320 12.55 -16.37 17.93
CA TYR A 320 13.51 -17.44 18.23
C TYR A 320 14.70 -17.42 17.27
N GLN A 321 14.47 -17.23 15.98
CA GLN A 321 15.53 -17.12 14.98
C GLN A 321 16.45 -15.92 15.24
N HIS A 322 15.91 -14.76 15.60
CA HIS A 322 16.72 -13.58 15.97
C HIS A 322 17.56 -13.87 17.21
N PHE A 323 16.99 -14.53 18.21
CA PHE A 323 17.70 -14.95 19.41
C PHE A 323 18.86 -15.89 19.08
N LEU A 324 18.64 -16.92 18.23
CA LEU A 324 19.71 -17.85 17.82
C LEU A 324 20.79 -17.16 16.96
N ASN A 325 20.39 -16.28 16.06
CA ASN A 325 21.34 -15.52 15.24
C ASN A 325 22.19 -14.57 16.10
N PHE A 326 21.59 -13.94 17.11
CA PHE A 326 22.36 -13.14 18.07
C PHE A 326 23.35 -14.00 18.86
N GLN A 327 22.91 -15.17 19.33
CA GLN A 327 23.79 -16.13 20.00
C GLN A 327 24.95 -16.58 19.11
N ARG A 328 24.67 -16.91 17.85
CA ARG A 328 25.65 -17.36 16.86
C ARG A 328 26.78 -16.34 16.66
N PHE A 329 26.44 -15.06 16.51
CA PHE A 329 27.41 -14.02 16.21
C PHE A 329 28.05 -13.41 17.46
N PHE A 330 27.29 -13.31 18.56
CA PHE A 330 27.69 -12.55 19.76
C PHE A 330 27.62 -13.34 21.07
N GLY A 331 27.33 -14.63 21.01
CA GLY A 331 27.23 -15.50 22.22
C GLY A 331 28.50 -15.62 23.01
N GLY A 332 29.66 -15.33 22.42
CA GLY A 332 30.96 -15.27 23.12
C GLY A 332 31.16 -14.02 24.00
N PHE A 333 30.26 -13.05 23.93
CA PHE A 333 30.29 -11.88 24.80
C PHE A 333 29.34 -12.08 26.00
N LYS A 334 29.68 -11.47 27.13
CA LYS A 334 28.94 -11.63 28.40
C LYS A 334 27.66 -10.80 28.43
N PHE A 335 26.77 -10.98 27.44
CA PHE A 335 25.46 -10.34 27.41
C PHE A 335 24.38 -11.20 28.07
N LYS A 336 23.49 -10.59 28.86
CA LYS A 336 22.33 -11.24 29.47
C LYS A 336 21.16 -11.12 28.52
N VAL A 337 20.92 -12.17 27.74
CA VAL A 337 19.90 -12.19 26.67
C VAL A 337 18.73 -13.08 27.04
N ILE A 338 17.52 -12.61 26.82
CA ILE A 338 16.27 -13.33 27.05
C ILE A 338 15.47 -13.44 25.77
N LEU A 339 14.83 -14.60 25.56
CA LEU A 339 13.74 -14.79 24.64
C LEU A 339 12.44 -14.96 25.44
N LEU A 340 11.44 -14.12 25.16
CA LEU A 340 10.14 -14.17 25.80
C LEU A 340 9.02 -14.19 24.73
N THR A 341 8.42 -15.34 24.56
CA THR A 341 7.25 -15.55 23.71
C THR A 341 6.17 -16.31 24.50
N ASN A 342 5.04 -16.59 23.91
CA ASN A 342 4.02 -17.42 24.58
C ASN A 342 4.51 -18.85 24.80
N ILE A 343 5.26 -19.40 23.83
CA ILE A 343 5.74 -20.78 23.85
C ILE A 343 7.13 -20.87 24.49
N TRP A 344 8.06 -20.03 24.06
CA TRP A 344 9.47 -20.10 24.47
C TRP A 344 9.84 -19.05 25.49
N LYS A 345 10.45 -19.50 26.57
CA LYS A 345 11.02 -18.67 27.63
C LYS A 345 12.44 -19.15 27.89
N PHE A 346 13.42 -18.49 27.28
CA PHE A 346 14.82 -18.86 27.34
C PHE A 346 15.69 -17.71 27.82
N LYS A 347 16.82 -18.05 28.46
CA LYS A 347 17.92 -17.11 28.75
C LYS A 347 19.25 -17.68 28.26
N LEU A 348 20.14 -16.81 27.79
CA LEU A 348 21.52 -17.19 27.54
C LEU A 348 22.32 -17.08 28.83
N ARG A 349 22.99 -18.17 29.20
CA ARG A 349 23.92 -18.23 30.32
C ARG A 349 25.24 -18.83 29.82
N GLN A 350 26.30 -18.04 29.78
CA GLN A 350 27.63 -18.47 29.29
C GLN A 350 27.56 -19.13 27.88
N GLY A 351 26.82 -18.54 26.98
CA GLY A 351 26.65 -19.05 25.62
C GLY A 351 25.69 -20.24 25.47
N LYS A 352 25.19 -20.83 26.58
CA LYS A 352 24.21 -21.93 26.56
C LYS A 352 22.80 -21.42 26.74
N ILE A 353 21.82 -22.06 26.05
CA ILE A 353 20.40 -21.77 26.17
C ILE A 353 19.85 -22.53 27.39
N VAL A 354 19.21 -21.80 28.29
CA VAL A 354 18.59 -22.35 29.50
C VAL A 354 17.11 -21.92 29.54
N ILE A 355 16.23 -22.84 29.91
CA ILE A 355 14.79 -22.57 30.08
C ILE A 355 14.62 -21.61 31.28
N LEU A 356 13.76 -20.60 31.08
CA LEU A 356 13.39 -19.62 32.09
C LEU A 356 12.05 -20.04 32.71
N LYS A 357 12.00 -20.28 34.02
CA LYS A 357 10.78 -20.58 34.75
C LYS A 357 9.87 -19.37 34.81
N LYS A 358 8.55 -19.58 34.90
CA LYS A 358 7.54 -18.50 34.85
C LYS A 358 7.73 -17.47 35.97
N ASP A 359 8.06 -17.94 37.16
CA ASP A 359 8.23 -17.09 38.35
C ASP A 359 9.51 -16.25 38.31
N ASP A 360 10.51 -16.68 37.53
CA ASP A 360 11.75 -15.97 37.35
C ASP A 360 11.71 -14.87 36.28
N ILE A 361 10.63 -14.78 35.51
CA ILE A 361 10.55 -13.87 34.31
C ILE A 361 10.80 -12.42 34.74
N ALA A 362 10.10 -11.94 35.77
CA ALA A 362 10.20 -10.55 36.20
C ALA A 362 11.62 -10.20 36.68
N SER A 363 12.21 -11.08 37.48
CA SER A 363 13.60 -10.88 37.96
C SER A 363 14.61 -10.96 36.83
N ALA A 364 14.42 -11.87 35.89
CA ALA A 364 15.26 -12.00 34.71
C ALA A 364 15.18 -10.77 33.80
N LEU A 365 13.99 -10.22 33.53
CA LEU A 365 13.79 -9.00 32.74
C LEU A 365 14.47 -7.77 33.37
N LYS A 366 14.44 -7.66 34.71
CA LYS A 366 15.17 -6.61 35.44
C LYS A 366 16.67 -6.68 35.21
N LYS A 367 17.22 -7.91 35.08
CA LYS A 367 18.66 -8.17 34.92
C LYS A 367 19.13 -8.31 33.47
N ALA A 368 18.19 -8.43 32.51
CA ALA A 368 18.50 -8.58 31.10
C ALA A 368 19.09 -7.31 30.49
N ASP A 369 20.04 -7.48 29.58
CA ASP A 369 20.56 -6.42 28.71
C ASP A 369 19.74 -6.34 27.41
N LEU A 370 19.26 -7.50 26.91
CA LEU A 370 18.61 -7.66 25.64
C LEU A 370 17.43 -8.63 25.74
N VAL A 371 16.28 -8.23 25.20
CA VAL A 371 15.09 -9.06 25.17
C VAL A 371 14.59 -9.22 23.74
N PHE A 372 14.47 -10.47 23.28
CA PHE A 372 13.76 -10.85 22.07
C PHE A 372 12.37 -11.35 22.44
N GLY A 373 11.37 -11.03 21.60
CA GLY A 373 10.03 -11.56 21.86
C GLY A 373 9.01 -11.19 20.80
N THR A 374 7.75 -11.49 21.11
CA THR A 374 6.60 -11.23 20.27
C THR A 374 5.64 -10.26 20.95
N HIS A 375 4.37 -10.30 20.58
CA HIS A 375 3.28 -9.57 21.26
C HIS A 375 3.21 -9.82 22.77
N ALA A 376 3.76 -10.94 23.27
CA ALA A 376 3.87 -11.21 24.70
C ALA A 376 4.59 -10.07 25.46
N LEU A 377 5.51 -9.34 24.80
CA LEU A 377 6.18 -8.18 25.37
C LEU A 377 5.25 -6.99 25.60
N LEU A 378 4.08 -6.97 24.99
CA LEU A 378 3.09 -5.89 25.11
C LEU A 378 2.18 -6.06 26.32
N GLU A 379 2.17 -7.22 26.97
CA GLU A 379 1.34 -7.49 28.17
C GLU A 379 1.64 -6.45 29.26
N LYS A 380 0.59 -5.96 29.96
CA LYS A 380 0.70 -4.90 30.99
C LYS A 380 1.69 -5.26 32.11
N ARG A 381 1.77 -6.53 32.49
CA ARG A 381 2.68 -7.05 33.54
C ARG A 381 4.16 -7.03 33.18
N ILE A 382 4.50 -6.86 31.89
CA ILE A 382 5.89 -6.83 31.43
C ILE A 382 6.42 -5.41 31.48
N GLU A 383 7.40 -5.17 32.34
CA GLU A 383 8.11 -3.92 32.46
C GLU A 383 9.59 -4.13 32.13
N ILE A 384 10.19 -3.19 31.41
CA ILE A 384 11.58 -3.24 31.02
C ILE A 384 12.23 -1.92 31.41
N PRO A 385 12.70 -1.81 32.67
CA PRO A 385 13.30 -0.58 33.18
C PRO A 385 14.57 -0.24 32.42
N ASN A 386 14.85 1.06 32.21
CA ASN A 386 16.00 1.58 31.46
C ASN A 386 16.05 1.09 30.00
N LEU A 387 14.88 0.96 29.36
CA LEU A 387 14.77 0.63 27.93
C LEU A 387 15.14 1.85 27.08
N ALA A 388 16.30 1.79 26.40
CA ALA A 388 16.77 2.87 25.54
C ALA A 388 16.43 2.66 24.06
N LEU A 389 16.40 1.40 23.59
CA LEU A 389 16.12 1.08 22.19
C LEU A 389 15.08 -0.03 22.05
N ALA A 390 14.00 0.27 21.34
CA ALA A 390 13.02 -0.71 20.90
C ALA A 390 13.14 -0.93 19.38
N VAL A 391 13.37 -2.20 19.00
CA VAL A 391 13.43 -2.61 17.59
C VAL A 391 12.16 -3.38 17.25
N ILE A 392 11.54 -3.06 16.13
CA ILE A 392 10.35 -3.77 15.60
C ILE A 392 10.69 -4.32 14.23
N ASP A 393 10.66 -5.65 14.08
CA ASP A 393 10.85 -6.29 12.78
C ASP A 393 9.51 -6.46 12.05
N GLU A 394 9.53 -6.38 10.71
CA GLU A 394 8.35 -6.46 9.84
C GLU A 394 7.24 -5.48 10.29
N GLN A 395 7.58 -4.19 10.34
CA GLN A 395 6.73 -3.10 10.84
C GLN A 395 5.28 -3.15 10.34
N GLN A 396 5.04 -3.56 9.08
CA GLN A 396 3.72 -3.60 8.46
C GLN A 396 2.75 -4.57 9.17
N ARG A 397 3.25 -5.49 9.98
CA ARG A 397 2.45 -6.45 10.75
C ARG A 397 2.08 -5.95 12.15
N PHE A 398 2.45 -4.72 12.50
CA PHE A 398 2.16 -4.12 13.82
C PHE A 398 1.36 -2.83 13.68
N GLY A 399 0.21 -2.76 14.33
CA GLY A 399 -0.63 -1.58 14.38
C GLY A 399 0.01 -0.41 15.16
N VAL A 400 -0.49 0.80 14.97
CA VAL A 400 -0.02 2.03 15.65
C VAL A 400 -0.13 1.89 17.18
N LYS A 401 -1.24 1.30 17.68
CA LYS A 401 -1.46 1.06 19.12
C LYS A 401 -0.39 0.17 19.74
N GLN A 402 0.00 -0.91 19.06
CA GLN A 402 1.01 -1.85 19.54
C GLN A 402 2.38 -1.19 19.67
N ARG A 403 2.77 -0.38 18.68
CA ARG A 403 4.01 0.41 18.71
C ARG A 403 4.03 1.42 19.85
N ALA A 404 2.91 2.07 20.12
CA ALA A 404 2.76 3.00 21.23
C ALA A 404 2.89 2.30 22.61
N ILE A 405 2.31 1.10 22.76
CA ILE A 405 2.42 0.30 23.98
C ILE A 405 3.89 -0.08 24.24
N LEU A 406 4.62 -0.55 23.22
CA LEU A 406 6.03 -0.92 23.38
C LEU A 406 6.89 0.27 23.83
N ARG A 407 6.63 1.46 23.30
CA ARG A 407 7.33 2.70 23.71
C ARG A 407 7.06 3.07 25.18
N ARG A 408 5.93 2.67 25.75
CA ARG A 408 5.55 2.96 27.14
C ARG A 408 6.03 1.92 28.15
N LYS A 409 6.84 0.91 27.71
CA LYS A 409 7.37 -0.15 28.60
C LYS A 409 8.49 0.30 29.53
N ASN A 410 9.02 1.49 29.32
CA ASN A 410 9.96 2.11 30.26
C ASN A 410 9.20 2.72 31.45
N LEU A 411 9.80 2.68 32.62
CA LEU A 411 9.26 3.32 33.79
C LEU A 411 9.49 4.84 33.69
N GLY A 412 8.41 5.63 33.76
CA GLY A 412 8.46 7.09 33.75
C GLY A 412 8.10 7.75 32.39
N LYS A 413 8.42 9.06 32.25
CA LYS A 413 8.10 9.88 31.06
C LYS A 413 9.09 9.75 29.91
N ILE A 414 10.20 9.02 30.10
CA ILE A 414 11.25 8.85 29.09
C ILE A 414 10.87 7.75 28.12
N LEU A 415 10.83 8.04 26.83
CA LEU A 415 10.51 7.08 25.78
C LEU A 415 11.80 6.49 25.17
N PRO A 416 11.84 5.17 24.86
CA PRO A 416 12.94 4.59 24.12
C PRO A 416 13.00 5.14 22.69
N HIS A 417 14.17 5.11 22.07
CA HIS A 417 14.32 5.24 20.63
C HIS A 417 13.65 4.05 19.94
N LEU A 418 13.08 4.28 18.76
CA LEU A 418 12.37 3.27 18.00
C LEU A 418 13.06 3.02 16.65
N LEU A 419 13.52 1.80 16.43
CA LEU A 419 14.05 1.33 15.15
C LEU A 419 13.09 0.32 14.54
N MET A 420 12.56 0.66 13.37
CA MET A 420 11.64 -0.21 12.64
C MET A 420 12.35 -0.81 11.43
N LEU A 421 12.17 -2.11 11.21
CA LEU A 421 12.72 -2.82 10.06
C LEU A 421 11.58 -3.20 9.12
N THR A 422 11.80 -3.08 7.81
CA THR A 422 10.87 -3.59 6.80
C THR A 422 11.62 -4.33 5.71
N ALA A 423 11.13 -5.53 5.35
CA ALA A 423 11.64 -6.34 4.25
C ALA A 423 10.85 -6.11 2.95
N THR A 424 9.76 -5.34 2.98
CA THR A 424 9.13 -4.83 1.77
C THR A 424 9.81 -3.53 1.39
N PRO A 425 10.65 -3.51 0.32
CA PRO A 425 11.33 -2.29 -0.07
C PRO A 425 10.31 -1.25 -0.53
N ILE A 426 10.31 -0.09 0.10
CA ILE A 426 9.43 1.03 -0.27
C ILE A 426 10.27 2.02 -1.08
N PRO A 427 9.85 2.43 -2.28
CA PRO A 427 10.57 3.41 -3.08
C PRO A 427 10.85 4.70 -2.29
N ARG A 428 12.04 5.27 -2.46
CA ARG A 428 12.53 6.39 -1.64
C ARG A 428 11.59 7.59 -1.61
N THR A 429 11.05 7.97 -2.75
CA THR A 429 10.12 9.11 -2.87
C THR A 429 8.80 8.84 -2.18
N LEU A 430 8.28 7.62 -2.31
CA LEU A 430 7.05 7.19 -1.64
C LEU A 430 7.25 7.11 -0.11
N ALA A 431 8.39 6.56 0.32
CA ALA A 431 8.74 6.49 1.73
C ALA A 431 8.83 7.88 2.38
N PHE A 432 9.37 8.88 1.66
CA PHE A 432 9.41 10.27 2.12
C PHE A 432 8.01 10.83 2.39
N VAL A 433 7.05 10.55 1.52
CA VAL A 433 5.67 11.06 1.66
C VAL A 433 4.94 10.31 2.79
N ILE A 434 5.03 8.97 2.80
CA ILE A 434 4.27 8.15 3.76
C ILE A 434 4.82 8.26 5.19
N PHE A 435 6.14 8.33 5.34
CA PHE A 435 6.85 8.26 6.63
C PHE A 435 7.62 9.55 6.94
N LYS A 436 7.07 10.71 6.59
CA LYS A 436 7.68 12.02 6.90
C LYS A 436 7.94 12.21 8.40
N ASP A 437 7.17 11.54 9.24
CA ASP A 437 7.32 11.53 10.69
C ASP A 437 8.52 10.70 11.18
N LEU A 438 9.15 9.91 10.30
CA LEU A 438 10.29 9.05 10.62
C LEU A 438 11.58 9.50 9.94
N ASN A 439 12.72 9.18 10.56
CA ASN A 439 13.99 9.17 9.86
C ASN A 439 14.09 7.87 9.06
N ILE A 440 14.67 7.89 7.85
CA ILE A 440 14.73 6.70 6.99
C ILE A 440 16.16 6.44 6.54
N SER A 441 16.62 5.19 6.69
CA SER A 441 17.87 4.69 6.10
C SER A 441 17.55 3.56 5.12
N PHE A 442 18.24 3.55 3.97
CA PHE A 442 18.04 2.58 2.90
C PHE A 442 19.22 1.64 2.77
N LEU A 443 18.94 0.35 2.58
CA LEU A 443 19.92 -0.69 2.26
C LEU A 443 19.62 -1.21 0.85
N HIS A 444 20.29 -0.68 -0.16
CA HIS A 444 20.12 -1.11 -1.55
C HIS A 444 20.94 -2.36 -1.87
N ASN A 445 22.16 -2.43 -1.32
CA ASN A 445 23.08 -3.50 -1.64
C ASN A 445 22.98 -4.65 -0.62
N ALA A 446 22.72 -5.86 -1.13
CA ALA A 446 22.87 -7.07 -0.32
C ALA A 446 24.36 -7.44 -0.17
N PRO A 447 24.79 -8.04 0.98
CA PRO A 447 26.18 -8.45 1.19
C PRO A 447 26.60 -9.62 0.28
N PHE A 448 25.65 -10.37 -0.28
CA PHE A 448 25.88 -11.49 -1.16
C PHE A 448 25.13 -11.31 -2.49
N VAL A 449 25.76 -11.69 -3.60
CA VAL A 449 25.10 -11.75 -4.90
C VAL A 449 24.16 -12.96 -4.91
N LYS A 450 22.88 -12.73 -5.16
CA LYS A 450 21.89 -13.81 -5.29
C LYS A 450 22.01 -14.45 -6.67
N ASN A 451 22.31 -15.75 -6.72
CA ASN A 451 22.34 -16.54 -7.95
C ASN A 451 21.06 -17.37 -8.06
N THR A 452 19.91 -16.68 -8.22
CA THR A 452 18.59 -17.35 -8.32
C THR A 452 18.06 -17.21 -9.74
N LYS A 453 17.94 -18.35 -10.44
CA LYS A 453 17.27 -18.43 -11.74
C LYS A 453 15.76 -18.46 -11.52
N THR A 454 15.04 -17.53 -12.10
CA THR A 454 13.58 -17.40 -11.96
C THR A 454 12.92 -17.67 -13.30
N GLU A 455 11.97 -18.59 -13.34
CA GLU A 455 11.19 -18.98 -14.53
C GLU A 455 9.70 -18.89 -14.23
N ILE A 456 8.92 -18.29 -15.14
CA ILE A 456 7.45 -18.33 -15.11
C ILE A 456 7.01 -19.49 -16.01
N THR A 457 6.31 -20.46 -15.43
CA THR A 457 6.02 -21.76 -16.04
C THR A 457 4.51 -22.02 -16.08
N ILE A 458 4.10 -22.96 -16.93
CA ILE A 458 2.71 -23.44 -17.06
C ILE A 458 2.66 -24.93 -16.72
N GLU A 459 1.46 -25.49 -16.64
CA GLU A 459 1.25 -26.89 -16.22
C GLU A 459 2.04 -27.90 -17.09
N SER A 460 2.20 -27.65 -18.40
CA SER A 460 2.99 -28.49 -19.29
C SER A 460 4.48 -28.60 -18.90
N ASP A 461 5.01 -27.62 -18.15
CA ASP A 461 6.42 -27.60 -17.73
C ASP A 461 6.65 -28.38 -16.43
N ARG A 462 5.61 -28.88 -15.77
CA ARG A 462 5.66 -29.61 -14.50
C ARG A 462 6.66 -30.79 -14.48
N PRO A 463 6.74 -31.66 -15.51
CA PRO A 463 7.73 -32.72 -15.51
C PRO A 463 9.17 -32.21 -15.42
N LYS A 464 9.49 -31.14 -16.15
CA LYS A 464 10.82 -30.50 -16.12
C LYS A 464 11.13 -29.95 -14.72
N ILE A 465 10.16 -29.30 -14.08
CA ILE A 465 10.30 -28.76 -12.73
C ILE A 465 10.53 -29.88 -11.70
N TYR A 466 9.74 -30.95 -11.79
CA TYR A 466 9.89 -32.09 -10.89
C TYR A 466 11.23 -32.81 -11.07
N GLN A 467 11.74 -32.89 -12.29
CA GLN A 467 13.09 -33.41 -12.52
C GLN A 467 14.14 -32.53 -11.86
N LYS A 468 14.02 -31.20 -11.99
CA LYS A 468 14.94 -30.26 -11.33
C LYS A 468 14.89 -30.37 -9.81
N ILE A 469 13.69 -30.53 -9.22
CA ILE A 469 13.54 -30.79 -7.78
C ILE A 469 14.26 -32.08 -7.40
N LYS A 470 14.09 -33.21 -8.16
CA LYS A 470 14.79 -34.47 -7.90
C LYS A 470 16.31 -34.29 -7.92
N ASP A 471 16.85 -33.57 -8.90
CA ASP A 471 18.27 -33.34 -9.05
C ASP A 471 18.84 -32.60 -7.83
N GLU A 472 18.14 -31.57 -7.32
CA GLU A 472 18.55 -30.82 -6.15
C GLU A 472 18.41 -31.64 -4.85
N LEU A 473 17.38 -32.44 -4.72
CA LEU A 473 17.21 -33.36 -3.58
C LEU A 473 18.29 -34.43 -3.55
N ALA A 474 18.72 -34.94 -4.69
CA ALA A 474 19.84 -35.88 -4.81
C ALA A 474 21.16 -35.25 -4.33
N ARG A 475 21.33 -33.91 -4.48
CA ARG A 475 22.44 -33.13 -3.95
C ARG A 475 22.32 -32.82 -2.46
N LYS A 476 21.35 -33.41 -1.76
CA LYS A 476 21.00 -33.17 -0.35
C LYS A 476 20.54 -31.73 -0.06
N ASN A 477 20.04 -31.02 -1.08
CA ASN A 477 19.35 -29.76 -0.97
C ASN A 477 17.87 -29.96 -0.62
N GLN A 478 17.14 -28.86 -0.39
CA GLN A 478 15.74 -28.89 0.00
C GLN A 478 14.88 -28.01 -0.91
N ALA A 479 13.60 -28.33 -1.00
CA ALA A 479 12.64 -27.61 -1.84
C ALA A 479 11.45 -27.08 -1.03
N PHE A 480 10.99 -25.88 -1.39
CA PHE A 480 9.70 -25.33 -0.98
C PHE A 480 8.67 -25.50 -2.10
N VAL A 481 7.46 -25.90 -1.74
CA VAL A 481 6.27 -25.85 -2.60
C VAL A 481 5.23 -25.00 -1.93
N ILE A 482 4.88 -23.86 -2.52
CA ILE A 482 3.96 -22.89 -1.95
C ILE A 482 2.65 -22.89 -2.72
N CYS A 483 1.54 -23.03 -1.99
CA CYS A 483 0.18 -23.01 -2.53
C CYS A 483 -0.56 -21.74 -2.13
N PRO A 484 -1.41 -21.16 -3.01
CA PRO A 484 -2.27 -20.04 -2.61
C PRO A 484 -3.38 -20.50 -1.68
N ILE A 485 -3.91 -19.56 -0.90
CA ILE A 485 -5.13 -19.75 -0.13
C ILE A 485 -6.31 -19.82 -1.09
N ILE A 486 -7.22 -20.79 -0.93
CA ILE A 486 -8.41 -20.91 -1.77
C ILE A 486 -9.58 -20.19 -1.11
N GLU A 487 -10.08 -19.12 -1.78
CA GLU A 487 -11.37 -18.52 -1.46
C GLU A 487 -12.50 -19.39 -2.05
N GLN A 488 -13.35 -19.97 -1.22
CA GLN A 488 -14.62 -20.52 -1.69
C GLN A 488 -15.65 -19.39 -1.78
N LYS A 489 -16.23 -19.18 -2.97
CA LYS A 489 -17.20 -18.10 -3.26
C LYS A 489 -18.54 -18.18 -2.50
N GLU A 490 -18.83 -19.26 -1.81
CA GLU A 490 -20.14 -19.51 -1.18
C GLU A 490 -20.14 -19.48 0.36
N THR A 491 -18.95 -19.49 0.98
CA THR A 491 -18.83 -19.32 2.44
C THR A 491 -17.64 -18.43 2.73
N LEU A 492 -17.79 -17.50 3.68
CA LEU A 492 -16.73 -16.59 4.17
C LEU A 492 -15.53 -17.30 4.82
N ASP A 493 -15.42 -18.63 4.67
CA ASP A 493 -14.36 -19.46 5.21
C ASP A 493 -13.22 -19.66 4.19
N PHE A 494 -12.10 -19.00 4.46
CA PHE A 494 -10.83 -19.26 3.81
C PHE A 494 -10.28 -20.65 4.21
N ASP A 495 -10.31 -21.64 3.33
CA ASP A 495 -9.82 -22.97 3.65
C ASP A 495 -8.38 -23.23 3.19
N ASP A 496 -7.42 -22.60 3.93
CA ASP A 496 -5.98 -22.78 3.76
C ASP A 496 -5.53 -24.25 3.80
N ARG A 497 -6.25 -25.05 4.57
CA ARG A 497 -5.92 -26.46 4.83
C ARG A 497 -6.12 -27.31 3.59
N LYS A 498 -7.26 -27.19 2.92
CA LYS A 498 -7.58 -28.03 1.76
C LYS A 498 -6.61 -27.86 0.60
N ALA A 499 -6.20 -26.61 0.30
CA ALA A 499 -5.24 -26.35 -0.77
C ALA A 499 -3.88 -27.01 -0.50
N ALA A 500 -3.36 -26.82 0.71
CA ALA A 500 -2.07 -27.39 1.10
C ALA A 500 -2.13 -28.92 1.19
N GLU A 501 -3.23 -29.52 1.68
CA GLU A 501 -3.40 -30.98 1.77
C GLU A 501 -3.52 -31.64 0.39
N VAL A 502 -4.22 -31.02 -0.56
CA VAL A 502 -4.32 -31.54 -1.93
C VAL A 502 -2.95 -31.56 -2.59
N GLU A 503 -2.22 -30.45 -2.51
CA GLU A 503 -0.89 -30.38 -3.09
C GLU A 503 0.12 -31.28 -2.37
N PHE A 504 0.02 -31.40 -1.05
CA PHE A 504 0.82 -32.34 -0.27
C PHE A 504 0.64 -33.78 -0.75
N LYS A 505 -0.60 -34.21 -1.03
CA LYS A 505 -0.89 -35.54 -1.56
C LYS A 505 -0.24 -35.76 -2.95
N LYS A 506 -0.36 -34.77 -3.85
CA LYS A 506 0.26 -34.82 -5.18
C LYS A 506 1.79 -34.92 -5.09
N ILE A 507 2.41 -34.07 -4.29
CA ILE A 507 3.87 -34.08 -4.10
C ILE A 507 4.32 -35.41 -3.48
N LYS A 508 3.56 -35.94 -2.50
CA LYS A 508 3.87 -37.24 -1.89
C LYS A 508 3.83 -38.39 -2.88
N GLN A 509 2.88 -38.39 -3.82
CA GLN A 509 2.82 -39.38 -4.90
C GLN A 509 3.97 -39.23 -5.89
N SER A 510 4.40 -37.99 -6.19
CA SER A 510 5.48 -37.72 -7.15
C SER A 510 6.89 -37.95 -6.59
N PHE A 511 7.05 -37.90 -5.25
CA PHE A 511 8.33 -38.01 -4.56
C PHE A 511 8.26 -39.01 -3.39
N PRO A 512 7.88 -40.29 -3.61
CA PRO A 512 7.61 -41.26 -2.53
C PRO A 512 8.83 -41.58 -1.67
N GLN A 513 10.05 -41.41 -2.21
CA GLN A 513 11.31 -41.71 -1.50
C GLN A 513 11.75 -40.59 -0.55
N TYR A 514 11.12 -39.40 -0.60
CA TYR A 514 11.52 -38.24 0.22
C TYR A 514 10.52 -37.96 1.34
N LYS A 515 11.02 -37.46 2.47
CA LYS A 515 10.16 -37.03 3.57
C LYS A 515 9.62 -35.63 3.28
N ILE A 516 8.32 -35.50 3.28
CA ILE A 516 7.61 -34.26 2.96
C ILE A 516 6.94 -33.71 4.22
N GLY A 517 7.16 -32.44 4.51
CA GLY A 517 6.49 -31.70 5.58
C GLY A 517 5.30 -30.91 5.03
N LEU A 518 4.29 -30.70 5.87
CA LEU A 518 3.13 -29.85 5.60
C LEU A 518 3.09 -28.70 6.60
N LEU A 519 2.79 -27.48 6.10
CA LEU A 519 2.66 -26.28 6.94
C LEU A 519 1.52 -25.38 6.42
N HIS A 520 0.51 -25.11 7.25
CA HIS A 520 -0.60 -24.22 6.90
C HIS A 520 -1.10 -23.40 8.08
N GLY A 521 -1.88 -22.35 7.82
CA GLY A 521 -2.33 -21.37 8.81
C GLY A 521 -3.08 -21.96 10.01
N ARG A 522 -3.90 -23.00 9.80
CA ARG A 522 -4.77 -23.62 10.82
C ARG A 522 -4.08 -24.63 11.74
N MET A 523 -2.82 -24.99 11.48
CA MET A 523 -2.07 -25.85 12.40
C MET A 523 -1.85 -25.15 13.75
N LYS A 524 -1.81 -25.94 14.83
CA LYS A 524 -1.42 -25.43 16.16
C LYS A 524 0.01 -24.92 16.12
N SER A 525 0.32 -23.93 16.94
CA SER A 525 1.65 -23.31 16.96
C SER A 525 2.78 -24.33 17.14
N GLN A 526 2.62 -25.32 18.04
CA GLN A 526 3.60 -26.38 18.26
C GLN A 526 3.81 -27.28 17.03
N GLU A 527 2.76 -27.57 16.28
CA GLU A 527 2.85 -28.39 15.03
C GLU A 527 3.58 -27.61 13.93
N LYS A 528 3.30 -26.31 13.80
CA LYS A 528 4.01 -25.42 12.87
C LYS A 528 5.51 -25.40 13.16
N GLU A 529 5.86 -25.25 14.42
CA GLU A 529 7.24 -25.25 14.87
C GLU A 529 7.96 -26.57 14.56
N LYS A 530 7.31 -27.68 14.90
CA LYS A 530 7.86 -29.02 14.63
C LYS A 530 8.08 -29.24 13.13
N ALA A 531 7.16 -28.81 12.30
CA ALA A 531 7.28 -28.90 10.84
C ALA A 531 8.47 -28.08 10.32
N ILE A 532 8.60 -26.83 10.78
CA ILE A 532 9.69 -25.94 10.38
C ILE A 532 11.02 -26.42 10.92
N GLU A 533 11.09 -26.87 12.18
CA GLU A 533 12.34 -27.38 12.78
C GLU A 533 12.81 -28.66 12.09
N ASN A 534 11.88 -29.57 11.77
CA ASN A 534 12.20 -30.77 11.00
C ASN A 534 12.77 -30.42 9.61
N PHE A 535 12.22 -29.39 8.96
CA PHE A 535 12.71 -28.92 7.68
C PHE A 535 14.08 -28.23 7.85
N ARG A 536 14.27 -27.40 8.87
CA ARG A 536 15.54 -26.76 9.15
C ARG A 536 16.66 -27.74 9.45
N MET A 537 16.36 -28.82 10.17
CA MET A 537 17.28 -29.91 10.49
C MET A 537 17.47 -30.90 9.33
N ALA A 538 16.91 -30.61 8.16
CA ALA A 538 16.90 -31.49 6.97
C ALA A 538 16.31 -32.90 7.23
N LYS A 539 15.47 -33.06 8.27
CA LYS A 539 14.70 -34.29 8.51
C LYS A 539 13.58 -34.47 7.47
N THR A 540 13.09 -33.37 6.91
CA THR A 540 12.20 -33.32 5.74
C THR A 540 12.91 -32.61 4.59
N GLN A 541 12.75 -33.11 3.37
CA GLN A 541 13.43 -32.61 2.18
C GLN A 541 12.57 -31.65 1.36
N ILE A 542 11.25 -31.83 1.38
CA ILE A 542 10.28 -30.94 0.72
C ILE A 542 9.34 -30.40 1.79
N LEU A 543 9.08 -29.09 1.75
CA LEU A 543 8.06 -28.47 2.61
C LEU A 543 6.95 -27.88 1.72
N VAL A 544 5.75 -28.48 1.81
CA VAL A 544 4.53 -27.94 1.19
C VAL A 544 3.89 -26.98 2.17
N SER A 545 3.63 -25.75 1.73
CA SER A 545 3.10 -24.71 2.61
C SER A 545 2.16 -23.74 1.91
N THR A 546 1.30 -23.08 2.69
CA THR A 546 0.62 -21.85 2.28
C THR A 546 1.54 -20.63 2.50
N SER A 547 1.05 -19.42 2.33
CA SER A 547 1.80 -18.15 2.50
C SER A 547 2.46 -17.96 3.89
N VAL A 548 2.19 -18.85 4.85
CA VAL A 548 2.78 -18.81 6.22
C VAL A 548 4.32 -18.81 6.20
N VAL A 549 4.95 -19.34 5.14
CA VAL A 549 6.43 -19.31 4.95
C VAL A 549 6.98 -17.91 4.63
N GLU A 550 6.13 -16.94 4.32
CA GLU A 550 6.57 -15.53 4.16
C GLU A 550 7.29 -15.01 5.42
N VAL A 551 7.06 -15.65 6.57
CA VAL A 551 7.58 -15.21 7.85
C VAL A 551 8.97 -15.76 8.12
N GLY A 552 9.97 -15.08 7.60
CA GLY A 552 11.31 -14.97 8.15
C GLY A 552 12.19 -16.23 8.32
N VAL A 553 11.72 -17.44 8.03
CA VAL A 553 12.49 -18.68 8.31
C VAL A 553 13.70 -18.81 7.38
N ASP A 554 14.87 -19.02 7.99
CA ASP A 554 16.14 -19.21 7.28
C ASP A 554 16.47 -20.70 7.15
N ILE A 555 16.47 -21.20 5.90
CA ILE A 555 16.77 -22.58 5.59
C ILE A 555 17.98 -22.63 4.64
N PRO A 556 19.17 -22.90 5.16
CA PRO A 556 20.41 -22.80 4.38
C PRO A 556 20.46 -23.74 3.16
N LYS A 557 19.81 -24.90 3.24
CA LYS A 557 19.81 -25.94 2.18
C LYS A 557 18.68 -25.78 1.16
N ALA A 558 17.79 -24.79 1.31
CA ALA A 558 16.71 -24.58 0.37
C ALA A 558 17.23 -23.91 -0.90
N THR A 559 17.25 -24.66 -2.02
CA THR A 559 17.70 -24.20 -3.34
C THR A 559 16.58 -24.16 -4.37
N VAL A 560 15.44 -24.80 -4.12
CA VAL A 560 14.29 -24.79 -5.05
C VAL A 560 13.07 -24.20 -4.36
N LEU A 561 12.37 -23.34 -5.11
CA LEU A 561 11.06 -22.80 -4.77
C LEU A 561 10.10 -23.03 -5.95
N LEU A 562 9.03 -23.74 -5.71
CA LEU A 562 7.88 -23.84 -6.62
C LEU A 562 6.70 -23.10 -5.97
N VAL A 563 6.10 -22.16 -6.71
CA VAL A 563 4.89 -21.46 -6.28
C VAL A 563 3.76 -21.80 -7.25
N GLU A 564 2.75 -22.48 -6.74
CA GLU A 564 1.55 -22.85 -7.50
C GLU A 564 0.62 -21.64 -7.65
N THR A 565 0.03 -21.48 -8.84
CA THR A 565 -0.92 -20.41 -9.18
C THR A 565 -0.39 -19.03 -8.76
N ALA A 566 0.85 -18.74 -9.17
CA ALA A 566 1.62 -17.57 -8.72
C ALA A 566 0.93 -16.25 -9.02
N GLU A 567 0.01 -16.18 -9.99
CA GLU A 567 -0.79 -14.99 -10.31
C GLU A 567 -1.74 -14.53 -9.18
N ARG A 568 -1.98 -15.40 -8.19
CA ARG A 568 -2.79 -15.05 -7.00
C ARG A 568 -2.01 -14.31 -5.93
N PHE A 569 -0.70 -14.30 -6.03
CA PHE A 569 0.17 -13.59 -5.10
C PHE A 569 0.52 -12.20 -5.63
N GLY A 570 0.86 -11.29 -4.71
CA GLY A 570 1.48 -10.03 -5.08
C GLY A 570 2.94 -10.17 -5.50
N LEU A 571 3.41 -9.26 -6.35
CA LEU A 571 4.81 -9.28 -6.79
C LEU A 571 5.78 -9.17 -5.61
N SER A 572 5.47 -8.34 -4.63
CA SER A 572 6.27 -8.17 -3.41
C SER A 572 6.30 -9.45 -2.56
N GLN A 573 5.17 -10.17 -2.47
CA GLN A 573 5.09 -11.46 -1.78
C GLN A 573 5.92 -12.53 -2.49
N LEU A 574 5.78 -12.65 -3.81
CA LEU A 574 6.59 -13.58 -4.62
C LEU A 574 8.08 -13.28 -4.49
N HIS A 575 8.46 -12.01 -4.48
CA HIS A 575 9.84 -11.61 -4.25
C HIS A 575 10.35 -12.00 -2.85
N GLN A 576 9.53 -11.83 -1.81
CA GLN A 576 9.86 -12.27 -0.45
C GLN A 576 10.03 -13.78 -0.36
N LEU A 577 9.14 -14.55 -1.02
CA LEU A 577 9.25 -16.01 -1.12
C LEU A 577 10.53 -16.42 -1.87
N ARG A 578 10.83 -15.79 -3.01
CA ARG A 578 12.09 -16.01 -3.74
C ARG A 578 13.31 -15.74 -2.88
N GLY A 579 13.25 -14.76 -2.02
CA GLY A 579 14.31 -14.44 -1.06
C GLY A 579 14.53 -15.49 0.03
N ARG A 580 13.73 -16.56 0.10
CA ARG A 580 13.89 -17.66 1.05
C ARG A 580 14.87 -18.72 0.59
N ILE A 581 15.22 -18.76 -0.69
CA ILE A 581 16.17 -19.69 -1.27
C ILE A 581 17.47 -19.00 -1.66
N GLY A 582 18.57 -19.75 -1.79
CA GLY A 582 19.85 -19.25 -2.29
C GLY A 582 20.53 -18.19 -1.45
N ARG A 583 20.33 -18.15 -0.14
CA ARG A 583 20.79 -17.05 0.75
C ARG A 583 22.29 -16.88 0.88
N PHE A 584 23.06 -17.92 0.64
CA PHE A 584 24.52 -17.92 0.77
C PHE A 584 25.25 -17.89 -0.57
N GLY A 585 24.62 -17.38 -1.63
CA GLY A 585 25.20 -17.30 -2.97
C GLY A 585 25.17 -18.62 -3.74
N GLN A 586 24.46 -19.64 -3.23
CA GLN A 586 24.24 -20.92 -3.92
C GLN A 586 23.37 -20.69 -5.17
N GLU A 587 23.63 -21.48 -6.22
CA GLU A 587 22.71 -21.56 -7.34
C GLU A 587 21.34 -22.04 -6.85
N SER A 588 20.29 -21.35 -7.22
CA SER A 588 18.93 -21.66 -6.78
C SER A 588 17.92 -21.43 -7.89
N PHE A 589 16.79 -22.11 -7.81
CA PHE A 589 15.78 -22.18 -8.86
C PHE A 589 14.41 -21.81 -8.30
N CYS A 590 13.79 -20.81 -8.92
CA CYS A 590 12.47 -20.31 -8.53
C CYS A 590 11.51 -20.48 -9.69
N PHE A 591 10.48 -21.29 -9.51
CA PHE A 591 9.45 -21.57 -10.51
C PHE A 591 8.14 -20.94 -10.07
N PHE A 592 7.59 -20.03 -10.88
CA PHE A 592 6.28 -19.43 -10.69
C PHE A 592 5.31 -20.04 -11.68
N MET A 593 4.54 -21.02 -11.22
CA MET A 593 3.55 -21.70 -12.06
C MET A 593 2.29 -20.85 -12.17
N VAL A 594 1.79 -20.66 -13.39
CA VAL A 594 0.60 -19.88 -13.70
C VAL A 594 -0.44 -20.72 -14.46
N SER A 595 -1.72 -20.36 -14.25
CA SER A 595 -2.84 -21.08 -14.87
C SER A 595 -3.01 -20.79 -16.37
N SER A 596 -2.47 -19.67 -16.87
CA SER A 596 -2.60 -19.26 -18.27
C SER A 596 -1.45 -18.39 -18.77
N LYS A 597 -1.18 -18.43 -20.09
CA LYS A 597 -0.18 -17.55 -20.74
C LYS A 597 -0.48 -16.06 -20.57
N ASN A 598 -1.73 -15.63 -20.37
CA ASN A 598 -2.07 -14.23 -20.12
C ASN A 598 -1.63 -13.76 -18.73
N ALA A 599 -1.61 -14.67 -17.74
CA ALA A 599 -1.15 -14.36 -16.39
C ALA A 599 0.36 -14.07 -16.32
N THR A 600 1.16 -14.58 -17.27
CA THR A 600 2.61 -14.36 -17.31
C THR A 600 3.00 -12.89 -17.44
N LYS A 601 2.18 -12.05 -18.10
CA LYS A 601 2.48 -10.64 -18.34
C LYS A 601 2.72 -9.85 -17.04
N LYS A 602 1.94 -10.15 -15.99
CA LYS A 602 2.07 -9.48 -14.69
C LYS A 602 3.36 -9.84 -13.97
N LEU A 603 3.83 -11.08 -14.14
CA LEU A 603 4.96 -11.63 -13.39
C LEU A 603 6.31 -11.45 -14.08
N LYS A 604 6.34 -11.07 -15.37
CA LYS A 604 7.58 -10.93 -16.16
C LYS A 604 8.69 -10.09 -15.51
N ILE A 605 8.33 -9.16 -14.65
CA ILE A 605 9.31 -8.35 -13.91
C ILE A 605 10.17 -9.21 -12.97
N LEU A 606 9.63 -10.32 -12.44
CA LEU A 606 10.34 -11.22 -11.53
C LEU A 606 11.44 -12.04 -12.24
N GLU A 607 11.29 -12.30 -13.55
CA GLU A 607 12.34 -12.93 -14.36
C GLU A 607 13.46 -11.94 -14.70
N LYS A 608 13.07 -10.67 -14.94
CA LYS A 608 13.99 -9.64 -15.43
C LYS A 608 14.88 -9.04 -14.36
N THR A 609 14.44 -9.05 -13.10
CA THR A 609 15.19 -8.38 -12.02
C THR A 609 15.04 -9.08 -10.66
N THR A 610 16.09 -8.94 -9.88
CA THR A 610 16.13 -9.30 -8.46
C THR A 610 16.06 -8.07 -7.55
N ASP A 611 15.95 -6.85 -8.12
CA ASP A 611 15.83 -5.61 -7.34
C ASP A 611 14.45 -5.51 -6.70
N GLY A 612 14.40 -5.68 -5.37
CA GLY A 612 13.18 -5.61 -4.58
C GLY A 612 12.50 -4.24 -4.62
N PHE A 613 13.26 -3.14 -4.77
CA PHE A 613 12.69 -1.79 -4.88
C PHE A 613 11.92 -1.61 -6.20
N LEU A 614 12.47 -2.09 -7.31
CA LEU A 614 11.82 -2.03 -8.62
C LEU A 614 10.58 -2.94 -8.67
N ILE A 615 10.68 -4.14 -8.10
CA ILE A 615 9.56 -5.09 -8.01
C ILE A 615 8.43 -4.48 -7.16
N SER A 616 8.76 -3.94 -5.98
CA SER A 616 7.78 -3.30 -5.11
C SER A 616 7.11 -2.10 -5.78
N GLN A 617 7.88 -1.27 -6.51
CA GLN A 617 7.33 -0.15 -7.28
C GLN A 617 6.33 -0.62 -8.34
N THR A 618 6.62 -1.77 -8.99
CA THR A 618 5.73 -2.34 -10.01
C THR A 618 4.47 -2.93 -9.38
N ASP A 619 4.61 -3.64 -8.25
CA ASP A 619 3.50 -4.20 -7.47
C ASP A 619 2.51 -3.10 -7.05
N LEU A 620 3.05 -2.01 -6.50
CA LEU A 620 2.30 -0.84 -6.09
C LEU A 620 1.53 -0.15 -7.23
N LYS A 621 2.15 -0.08 -8.42
CA LYS A 621 1.47 0.45 -9.62
C LYS A 621 0.29 -0.42 -10.05
N GLN A 622 0.38 -1.73 -9.84
CA GLN A 622 -0.68 -2.68 -10.22
C GLN A 622 -1.84 -2.71 -9.22
N ARG A 623 -1.56 -2.66 -7.92
CA ARG A 623 -2.56 -2.83 -6.86
C ARG A 623 -3.17 -1.52 -6.36
N GLY A 624 -2.45 -0.42 -6.48
CA GLY A 624 -2.85 0.86 -5.89
C GLY A 624 -2.32 1.07 -4.46
N PRO A 625 -2.47 2.31 -3.90
CA PRO A 625 -1.85 2.70 -2.63
C PRO A 625 -2.50 2.11 -1.37
N GLY A 626 -3.68 1.52 -1.46
CA GLY A 626 -4.50 1.11 -0.31
C GLY A 626 -3.87 0.03 0.58
N GLU A 627 -3.15 -0.93 0.01
CA GLU A 627 -2.57 -2.05 0.75
C GLU A 627 -1.33 -1.71 1.60
N ILE A 628 -0.59 -0.63 1.27
CA ILE A 628 0.63 -0.27 2.00
C ILE A 628 0.35 0.31 3.38
N LEU A 629 -0.82 0.88 3.55
CA LEU A 629 -1.15 1.73 4.69
C LEU A 629 -1.97 1.01 5.77
N GLY A 630 -2.37 -0.24 5.52
CA GLY A 630 -3.17 -1.05 6.44
C GLY A 630 -4.63 -0.59 6.54
N GLU A 631 -5.54 -1.50 6.87
CA GLU A 631 -7.00 -1.24 6.92
C GLU A 631 -7.39 -0.14 7.92
N GLU A 632 -6.65 0.03 9.01
CA GLU A 632 -6.92 1.08 10.02
C GLU A 632 -6.56 2.51 9.55
N GLN A 633 -5.84 2.66 8.42
CA GLN A 633 -5.49 3.96 7.84
C GLN A 633 -6.37 4.35 6.63
N HIS A 634 -7.40 3.58 6.31
CA HIS A 634 -8.31 3.82 5.18
C HIS A 634 -9.08 5.14 5.24
N GLY A 635 -9.18 5.78 6.40
CA GLY A 635 -9.83 7.08 6.55
C GLY A 635 -9.08 8.26 5.89
N PHE A 636 -7.77 8.15 5.62
CA PHE A 636 -6.91 9.29 5.34
C PHE A 636 -6.34 9.41 3.91
N LEU A 637 -6.54 8.46 3.01
CA LEU A 637 -5.81 8.43 1.73
C LEU A 637 -6.66 8.30 0.47
N LYS A 638 -7.83 8.92 0.45
CA LYS A 638 -8.54 9.14 -0.81
C LYS A 638 -8.06 10.45 -1.47
N PHE A 639 -6.81 10.46 -1.95
CA PHE A 639 -6.39 11.53 -2.84
C PHE A 639 -7.28 11.56 -4.09
N ARG A 640 -7.69 12.74 -4.48
CA ARG A 640 -8.56 12.92 -5.63
C ARG A 640 -7.77 12.92 -6.94
N PHE A 641 -6.65 13.62 -6.96
CA PHE A 641 -5.81 13.79 -8.15
C PHE A 641 -4.37 13.34 -7.91
N ALA A 642 -3.90 13.31 -6.67
CA ALA A 642 -2.55 12.88 -6.38
C ALA A 642 -2.37 11.38 -6.66
N ASN A 643 -1.31 11.08 -7.42
CA ASN A 643 -0.87 9.71 -7.68
C ASN A 643 0.47 9.48 -6.99
N LEU A 644 0.46 8.67 -5.94
CA LEU A 644 1.65 8.31 -5.17
C LEU A 644 2.72 7.54 -5.97
N PHE A 645 2.43 7.13 -7.21
CA PHE A 645 3.38 6.46 -8.10
C PHE A 645 3.99 7.39 -9.14
N ASN A 646 3.55 8.63 -9.22
CA ASN A 646 4.14 9.64 -10.09
C ASN A 646 5.39 10.22 -9.43
N GLN A 647 6.56 9.65 -9.77
CA GLN A 647 7.85 10.07 -9.20
C GLN A 647 8.17 11.56 -9.45
N LYS A 648 7.79 12.11 -10.61
CA LYS A 648 8.00 13.54 -10.90
C LYS A 648 7.21 14.41 -9.91
N LEU A 649 5.93 14.07 -9.72
CA LEU A 649 5.06 14.77 -8.76
C LEU A 649 5.60 14.67 -7.33
N LEU A 650 6.02 13.48 -6.89
CA LEU A 650 6.57 13.27 -5.55
C LEU A 650 7.89 14.02 -5.32
N ASN A 651 8.75 14.10 -6.34
CA ASN A 651 9.98 14.87 -6.25
C ASN A 651 9.69 16.37 -6.15
N GLU A 652 8.76 16.90 -6.95
CA GLU A 652 8.34 18.31 -6.85
C GLU A 652 7.79 18.63 -5.46
N VAL A 653 6.89 17.80 -4.94
CA VAL A 653 6.31 17.95 -3.59
C VAL A 653 7.40 17.91 -2.52
N LYS A 654 8.38 17.02 -2.66
CA LYS A 654 9.52 16.94 -1.75
C LYS A 654 10.31 18.25 -1.75
N THR A 655 10.67 18.77 -2.94
CA THR A 655 11.42 20.01 -3.08
C THR A 655 10.65 21.19 -2.49
N ILE A 656 9.35 21.31 -2.79
CA ILE A 656 8.48 22.35 -2.23
C ILE A 656 8.44 22.25 -0.69
N SER A 657 8.26 21.04 -0.14
CA SER A 657 8.24 20.82 1.31
C SER A 657 9.56 21.23 1.99
N GLU A 658 10.70 20.93 1.34
CA GLU A 658 12.02 21.31 1.86
C GLU A 658 12.27 22.82 1.80
N GLU A 659 11.79 23.52 0.78
CA GLU A 659 11.85 24.97 0.66
C GLU A 659 10.98 25.66 1.73
N LEU A 660 9.75 25.20 1.91
CA LEU A 660 8.84 25.71 2.94
C LEU A 660 9.41 25.54 4.37
N GLU A 661 10.10 24.42 4.62
CA GLU A 661 10.77 24.18 5.89
C GLU A 661 11.99 25.10 6.11
N LYS A 662 12.78 25.36 5.05
CA LYS A 662 13.95 26.26 5.11
C LYS A 662 13.56 27.71 5.38
N GLU A 663 12.51 28.17 4.73
CA GLU A 663 12.03 29.55 4.85
C GLU A 663 11.10 29.76 6.05
N ASN A 664 10.85 28.72 6.86
CA ASN A 664 9.93 28.74 8.01
C ASN A 664 8.51 29.20 7.66
N LEU A 665 8.07 29.01 6.41
CA LEU A 665 6.76 29.42 5.94
C LEU A 665 5.68 28.50 6.50
N LYS A 666 4.71 29.08 7.18
CA LYS A 666 3.52 28.37 7.65
C LYS A 666 2.48 28.35 6.55
N ILE A 667 1.96 27.19 6.26
CA ILE A 667 0.86 27.00 5.33
C ILE A 667 -0.39 26.61 6.11
N ASP A 668 -1.47 27.29 5.84
CA ASP A 668 -2.78 26.97 6.41
C ASP A 668 -3.60 26.15 5.41
N PHE A 669 -3.91 24.92 5.80
CA PHE A 669 -4.76 24.02 5.05
C PHE A 669 -6.18 23.91 5.61
N GLU A 670 -6.59 24.77 6.55
CA GLU A 670 -7.94 24.71 7.13
C GLU A 670 -9.04 24.85 6.09
N ILE A 671 -8.78 25.59 5.03
CA ILE A 671 -9.72 25.72 3.92
C ILE A 671 -10.02 24.38 3.22
N LEU A 672 -9.07 23.44 3.23
CA LEU A 672 -9.25 22.11 2.59
C LEU A 672 -9.97 21.11 3.51
N LYS A 673 -10.23 21.45 4.76
CA LYS A 673 -11.05 20.70 5.69
C LYS A 673 -12.52 21.15 5.54
#